data_28d3884ec9c5e26cbb1a8a8788f0c4ec
#
_entry.id   28d3884ec9c5e26cbb1a8a8788f0c4ec
#
_cell.length_a   1.000
_cell.length_b   1.000
_cell.length_c   1.000
_cell.angle_alpha   90.00
_cell.angle_beta   90.00
_cell.angle_gamma   90.00
#
_symmetry.space_group_name_H-M   'P 1'
#
loop_
_entity.id
_entity.type
_entity.pdbx_description
1 polymer ?
#
loop_
_entity_poly.entity_id
_entity_poly.type
_entity_poly.pdbx_seq_one_letter_code
_entity_poly.pdbx_strand_id
1 'polypeptide(L)'
;MHNQDNKKKYVPTDNEKRLCDWVYTKFKQSYVSKAPLMEQWKKYMKAYKGTLFNDESKPDYKSDEVSNMVFSVIETIRPIMVDNNPKFLAIPNNPEGLDFSSDVQMALDYEWEREKMPLKLPAQLIPMLVYGTAVWFIQWDGKKGEYGEISVKPIDPFNIFPDPLAESVEDAEYIIYATYKNANQLKQLFPKKASAIEGSRITMSELVAERDAKDSSEENQVLVLEMWCRDWTSIDESIEGEKKLKYPGGRVITCLPDLGILLSDKKNPYKDGRFPFVLMKNYDIPFEFWGVGEVEQILSPQHYINELTNQIIDNAKSTANMQWIIDKNAGIGQGKLTNRPGLVIRKTPGAEVRRDAPPAMPTYVRETIDVLKHDVQDISGVFDSLKGEKAGSVTAASAILALQEASQARIRLKIKLMETYLSDLATIVYSRMQQFWKLDRWVRVTDIEGNPSFTQIGQQVLQNDFDLKVQAGSTMPVNRNAMLDLMIRLAQTNGEDGLPLVDRKAVLEFLPTGDKKAITDRFAEIKAQQEQAQQQQLAQEQAMAQQQQGELNQSTTQQVMEMLQQVIQASDMTAKQVDELIMDKENRDKKEYESKIEEKGYKRGLKEGKVQSDVESNKEEVPQEENPEKEEMVQQLLSDNEQMENALNSQTIPDEVIEELLALAQNDPETFQEVVQAYPQIAEMLQEDMMNMNGGQI
;
A
#
# COMPACT_ATOMS: atom_id res chain seq x y z
N MET A 1 14.62 -56.77 -36.22
CA MET A 1 13.77 -56.02 -37.15
C MET A 1 13.21 -54.81 -36.40
N HIS A 2 13.87 -53.69 -36.58
CA HIS A 2 13.47 -52.41 -36.03
C HIS A 2 12.40 -51.83 -36.96
N ASN A 3 11.17 -51.78 -36.52
CA ASN A 3 10.14 -50.96 -37.14
C ASN A 3 10.53 -49.50 -36.95
N GLN A 4 11.17 -48.89 -37.93
CA GLN A 4 11.23 -47.46 -38.10
C GLN A 4 9.80 -46.99 -38.43
N ASP A 5 9.06 -46.58 -37.44
CA ASP A 5 7.84 -45.80 -37.62
C ASP A 5 8.19 -44.56 -38.40
N ASN A 6 7.87 -44.56 -39.68
CA ASN A 6 7.92 -43.42 -40.59
C ASN A 6 6.89 -42.40 -40.13
N LYS A 7 7.14 -41.70 -38.99
CA LYS A 7 6.36 -40.58 -38.56
C LYS A 7 6.52 -39.49 -39.62
N LYS A 8 5.51 -39.37 -40.49
CA LYS A 8 5.45 -38.30 -41.50
C LYS A 8 5.77 -36.98 -40.82
N LYS A 9 6.79 -36.25 -41.31
CA LYS A 9 7.16 -34.92 -40.82
C LYS A 9 5.92 -34.03 -40.97
N TYR A 10 5.53 -33.33 -39.89
CA TYR A 10 4.42 -32.39 -39.96
C TYR A 10 4.74 -31.28 -40.95
N VAL A 11 3.85 -30.98 -41.87
CA VAL A 11 3.94 -29.89 -42.81
C VAL A 11 2.82 -28.89 -42.52
N PRO A 12 3.13 -27.62 -42.19
CA PRO A 12 2.11 -26.60 -41.99
C PRO A 12 1.23 -26.41 -43.22
N THR A 13 -0.05 -26.25 -43.05
CA THR A 13 -1.00 -25.92 -44.11
C THR A 13 -0.80 -24.48 -44.59
N ASP A 14 -1.22 -24.16 -45.80
CA ASP A 14 -1.11 -22.78 -46.34
C ASP A 14 -1.89 -21.75 -45.50
N ASN A 15 -3.03 -22.17 -44.92
CA ASN A 15 -3.77 -21.30 -44.01
C ASN A 15 -3.03 -21.05 -42.69
N GLU A 16 -2.34 -22.05 -42.14
CA GLU A 16 -1.51 -21.87 -40.95
C GLU A 16 -0.35 -20.91 -41.24
N LYS A 17 0.31 -21.09 -42.37
CA LYS A 17 1.41 -20.18 -42.78
C LYS A 17 0.92 -18.74 -42.95
N ARG A 18 -0.20 -18.53 -43.68
CA ARG A 18 -0.78 -17.18 -43.85
C ARG A 18 -1.11 -16.52 -42.51
N LEU A 19 -1.64 -17.30 -41.57
CA LEU A 19 -1.97 -16.78 -40.24
C LEU A 19 -0.70 -16.43 -39.44
N CYS A 20 0.34 -17.27 -39.53
CA CYS A 20 1.63 -16.98 -38.89
C CYS A 20 2.28 -15.74 -39.53
N ASP A 21 2.24 -15.61 -40.86
CA ASP A 21 2.77 -14.46 -41.55
C ASP A 21 2.02 -13.16 -41.19
N TRP A 22 0.72 -13.25 -41.02
CA TRP A 22 -0.09 -12.12 -40.54
C TRP A 22 0.33 -11.68 -39.15
N VAL A 23 0.43 -12.62 -38.19
CA VAL A 23 0.88 -12.34 -36.83
C VAL A 23 2.30 -11.73 -36.83
N TYR A 24 3.19 -12.29 -37.66
CA TYR A 24 4.55 -11.80 -37.77
C TYR A 24 4.62 -10.39 -38.36
N THR A 25 3.75 -10.10 -39.34
CA THR A 25 3.66 -8.75 -39.93
C THR A 25 3.22 -7.72 -38.88
N LYS A 26 2.20 -8.07 -38.08
CA LYS A 26 1.76 -7.23 -36.98
C LYS A 26 2.85 -7.05 -35.91
N PHE A 27 3.55 -8.12 -35.57
CA PHE A 27 4.71 -8.07 -34.68
C PHE A 27 5.80 -7.11 -35.21
N LYS A 28 6.16 -7.18 -36.50
CA LYS A 28 7.11 -6.27 -37.06
C LYS A 28 6.68 -4.81 -37.02
N GLN A 29 5.42 -4.53 -37.29
CA GLN A 29 4.86 -3.18 -37.18
C GLN A 29 5.03 -2.62 -35.75
N SER A 30 4.63 -3.38 -34.75
CA SER A 30 4.79 -3.00 -33.35
C SER A 30 6.27 -2.89 -32.93
N TYR A 31 7.10 -3.80 -33.42
CA TYR A 31 8.56 -3.78 -33.15
C TYR A 31 9.20 -2.50 -33.68
N VAL A 32 8.95 -2.13 -34.93
CA VAL A 32 9.51 -0.92 -35.55
C VAL A 32 9.08 0.34 -34.79
N SER A 33 7.82 0.42 -34.41
CA SER A 33 7.31 1.53 -33.58
C SER A 33 7.99 1.61 -32.21
N LYS A 34 8.24 0.47 -31.58
CA LYS A 34 8.80 0.39 -30.21
C LYS A 34 10.33 0.41 -30.18
N ALA A 35 11.02 0.08 -31.27
CA ALA A 35 12.48 -0.07 -31.30
C ALA A 35 13.27 1.14 -30.76
N PRO A 36 12.91 2.41 -31.08
CA PRO A 36 13.58 3.57 -30.50
C PRO A 36 13.47 3.64 -28.98
N LEU A 37 12.30 3.30 -28.46
CA LEU A 37 12.03 3.28 -27.01
C LEU A 37 12.83 2.17 -26.31
N MET A 38 12.91 0.99 -26.92
CA MET A 38 13.70 -0.13 -26.37
C MET A 38 15.19 0.23 -26.27
N GLU A 39 15.74 0.98 -27.24
CA GLU A 39 17.13 1.45 -27.15
C GLU A 39 17.34 2.45 -26.01
N GLN A 40 16.36 3.30 -25.74
CA GLN A 40 16.40 4.19 -24.58
C GLN A 40 16.31 3.39 -23.27
N TRP A 41 15.42 2.42 -23.17
CA TRP A 41 15.28 1.56 -21.98
C TRP A 41 16.57 0.78 -21.65
N LYS A 42 17.30 0.32 -22.69
CA LYS A 42 18.63 -0.30 -22.49
C LYS A 42 19.59 0.67 -21.81
N LYS A 43 19.62 1.93 -22.27
CA LYS A 43 20.44 2.98 -21.66
C LYS A 43 20.02 3.26 -20.22
N TYR A 44 18.70 3.34 -19.95
CA TYR A 44 18.18 3.59 -18.61
C TYR A 44 18.55 2.45 -17.64
N MET A 45 18.45 1.19 -18.08
CA MET A 45 18.87 0.06 -17.24
C MET A 45 20.38 0.05 -17.00
N LYS A 46 21.18 0.36 -18.02
CA LYS A 46 22.63 0.51 -17.85
C LYS A 46 22.97 1.64 -16.88
N ALA A 47 22.23 2.75 -16.91
CA ALA A 47 22.39 3.85 -15.95
C ALA A 47 22.05 3.41 -14.53
N TYR A 48 20.93 2.72 -14.33
CA TYR A 48 20.55 2.15 -13.04
C TYR A 48 21.61 1.20 -12.49
N LYS A 49 22.16 0.31 -13.34
CA LYS A 49 23.23 -0.62 -12.97
C LYS A 49 24.60 0.07 -12.79
N GLY A 50 24.75 1.34 -13.13
CA GLY A 50 26.03 2.05 -13.10
C GLY A 50 27.00 1.66 -14.21
N THR A 51 26.56 0.96 -15.25
CA THR A 51 27.41 0.45 -16.34
C THR A 51 27.31 1.27 -17.62
N LEU A 52 26.46 2.31 -17.65
CA LEU A 52 26.27 3.13 -18.87
C LEU A 52 27.55 3.87 -19.29
N PHE A 53 28.36 4.24 -18.32
CA PHE A 53 29.55 5.08 -18.51
C PHE A 53 30.84 4.28 -18.58
N ASN A 54 30.81 2.95 -18.45
CA ASN A 54 31.93 2.06 -18.62
C ASN A 54 32.21 1.93 -20.10
N ASP A 55 33.24 2.62 -20.54
CA ASP A 55 33.73 2.57 -21.95
C ASP A 55 34.99 1.73 -21.99
N GLU A 56 34.86 0.48 -22.44
CA GLU A 56 36.02 -0.44 -22.59
C GLU A 56 37.07 0.06 -23.58
N SER A 57 36.73 1.06 -24.42
CA SER A 57 37.65 1.69 -25.34
C SER A 57 38.51 2.80 -24.72
N LYS A 58 38.24 3.19 -23.46
CA LYS A 58 39.01 4.22 -22.78
C LYS A 58 40.43 3.75 -22.48
N PRO A 59 41.42 4.62 -22.70
CA PRO A 59 42.78 4.31 -22.29
C PRO A 59 42.89 4.14 -20.78
N ASP A 60 43.75 3.23 -20.30
CA ASP A 60 43.96 2.90 -18.90
C ASP A 60 44.29 4.09 -17.98
N TYR A 61 44.80 5.18 -18.55
CA TYR A 61 45.11 6.40 -17.76
C TYR A 61 43.90 7.29 -17.49
N LYS A 62 42.76 7.09 -18.18
CA LYS A 62 41.54 7.81 -17.95
C LYS A 62 40.70 7.14 -16.86
N SER A 63 40.04 7.96 -16.05
CA SER A 63 39.15 7.50 -15.02
C SER A 63 37.77 7.18 -15.59
N ASP A 64 37.10 6.21 -14.98
CA ASP A 64 35.75 5.77 -15.31
C ASP A 64 34.88 5.58 -14.03
N GLU A 65 35.16 6.41 -13.02
CA GLU A 65 34.38 6.41 -11.77
C GLU A 65 32.93 6.80 -12.05
N VAL A 66 32.00 6.10 -11.40
CA VAL A 66 30.57 6.32 -11.54
C VAL A 66 29.94 6.68 -10.21
N SER A 67 29.50 7.94 -10.07
CA SER A 67 28.66 8.36 -8.95
C SER A 67 27.18 8.10 -9.29
N ASN A 68 26.66 6.91 -8.95
CA ASN A 68 25.34 6.46 -9.41
C ASN A 68 24.19 7.08 -8.62
N MET A 69 23.79 8.30 -8.95
CA MET A 69 22.63 8.98 -8.36
C MET A 69 21.32 8.34 -8.81
N VAL A 70 21.27 7.77 -10.02
CA VAL A 70 20.09 7.05 -10.54
C VAL A 70 19.70 5.90 -9.61
N PHE A 71 20.67 5.07 -9.21
CA PHE A 71 20.44 3.98 -8.27
C PHE A 71 19.92 4.52 -6.93
N SER A 72 20.53 5.59 -6.41
CA SER A 72 20.13 6.21 -5.15
C SER A 72 18.67 6.68 -5.19
N VAL A 73 18.25 7.33 -6.29
CA VAL A 73 16.86 7.82 -6.44
C VAL A 73 15.88 6.65 -6.47
N ILE A 74 16.12 5.65 -7.33
CA ILE A 74 15.22 4.50 -7.48
C ILE A 74 15.10 3.71 -6.17
N GLU A 75 16.23 3.42 -5.49
CA GLU A 75 16.23 2.63 -4.25
C GLU A 75 15.76 3.44 -3.03
N THR A 76 15.56 4.75 -3.16
CA THR A 76 14.86 5.56 -2.16
C THR A 76 13.34 5.53 -2.38
N ILE A 77 12.87 5.66 -3.62
CA ILE A 77 11.44 5.68 -3.95
C ILE A 77 10.80 4.30 -3.75
N ARG A 78 11.47 3.24 -4.21
CA ARG A 78 10.94 1.87 -4.25
C ARG A 78 10.45 1.33 -2.90
N PRO A 79 11.23 1.39 -1.80
CA PRO A 79 10.76 0.93 -0.49
C PRO A 79 9.54 1.72 0.01
N ILE A 80 9.51 3.04 -0.22
CA ILE A 80 8.40 3.90 0.21
C ILE A 80 7.09 3.49 -0.47
N MET A 81 7.14 3.07 -1.74
CA MET A 81 5.95 2.64 -2.49
C MET A 81 5.38 1.29 -2.04
N VAL A 82 6.17 0.45 -1.36
CA VAL A 82 5.76 -0.91 -0.92
C VAL A 82 5.86 -1.09 0.59
N ASP A 83 5.90 -0.01 1.35
CA ASP A 83 6.03 -0.06 2.82
C ASP A 83 4.88 -0.85 3.46
N ASN A 84 3.68 -0.72 2.93
CA ASN A 84 2.51 -1.44 3.38
C ASN A 84 1.90 -2.28 2.26
N ASN A 85 1.34 -3.44 2.61
CA ASN A 85 0.59 -4.26 1.67
C ASN A 85 -0.75 -3.58 1.32
N PRO A 86 -1.20 -3.63 0.06
CA PRO A 86 -2.51 -3.13 -0.32
C PRO A 86 -3.61 -3.94 0.38
N LYS A 87 -4.61 -3.26 0.91
CA LYS A 87 -5.85 -3.86 1.41
C LYS A 87 -6.91 -3.72 0.32
N PHE A 88 -7.49 -4.81 -0.11
CA PHE A 88 -8.55 -4.81 -1.11
C PHE A 88 -9.91 -4.57 -0.44
N LEU A 89 -10.73 -3.75 -1.08
CA LEU A 89 -12.10 -3.48 -0.70
C LEU A 89 -13.01 -3.97 -1.81
N ALA A 90 -13.92 -4.88 -1.49
CA ALA A 90 -14.94 -5.36 -2.40
C ALA A 90 -16.26 -4.62 -2.11
N ILE A 91 -16.67 -3.75 -3.04
CA ILE A 91 -17.90 -2.96 -2.95
C ILE A 91 -18.95 -3.68 -3.80
N PRO A 92 -20.03 -4.19 -3.21
CA PRO A 92 -21.05 -4.90 -3.97
C PRO A 92 -21.87 -3.94 -4.82
N ASN A 93 -22.19 -4.36 -6.05
CA ASN A 93 -23.05 -3.60 -6.97
C ASN A 93 -24.54 -3.87 -6.73
N ASN A 94 -24.88 -4.82 -5.86
CA ASN A 94 -26.25 -5.18 -5.49
C ASN A 94 -26.36 -5.45 -3.97
N PRO A 95 -27.55 -5.28 -3.36
CA PRO A 95 -27.74 -5.52 -1.92
C PRO A 95 -27.42 -6.96 -1.49
N GLU A 96 -27.65 -7.96 -2.37
CA GLU A 96 -27.39 -9.36 -2.08
C GLU A 96 -25.89 -9.68 -1.89
N GLY A 97 -25.02 -8.82 -2.42
CA GLY A 97 -23.57 -8.95 -2.30
C GLY A 97 -23.02 -8.48 -0.96
N LEU A 98 -23.78 -7.75 -0.14
CA LEU A 98 -23.27 -7.17 1.12
C LEU A 98 -22.72 -8.23 2.07
N ASP A 99 -23.41 -9.35 2.21
CA ASP A 99 -23.01 -10.44 3.10
C ASP A 99 -21.73 -11.15 2.64
N PHE A 100 -21.41 -11.06 1.35
CA PHE A 100 -20.26 -11.75 0.75
C PHE A 100 -19.04 -10.85 0.53
N SER A 101 -19.14 -9.56 0.81
CA SER A 101 -18.05 -8.59 0.62
C SER A 101 -16.77 -9.01 1.35
N SER A 102 -16.90 -9.43 2.61
CA SER A 102 -15.78 -9.89 3.43
C SER A 102 -15.13 -11.16 2.85
N ASP A 103 -15.93 -12.10 2.34
CA ASP A 103 -15.45 -13.35 1.77
C ASP A 103 -14.63 -13.11 0.49
N VAL A 104 -15.09 -12.16 -0.36
CA VAL A 104 -14.36 -11.77 -1.57
C VAL A 104 -13.04 -11.09 -1.23
N GLN A 105 -13.02 -10.22 -0.20
CA GLN A 105 -11.77 -9.60 0.29
C GLN A 105 -10.79 -10.68 0.77
N MET A 106 -11.25 -11.63 1.58
CA MET A 106 -10.43 -12.76 2.05
C MET A 106 -9.91 -13.63 0.89
N ALA A 107 -10.71 -13.83 -0.16
CA ALA A 107 -10.26 -14.56 -1.35
C ALA A 107 -9.15 -13.82 -2.11
N LEU A 108 -9.24 -12.49 -2.24
CA LEU A 108 -8.22 -11.66 -2.87
C LEU A 108 -6.92 -11.64 -2.05
N ASP A 109 -7.01 -11.49 -0.74
CA ASP A 109 -5.85 -11.49 0.16
C ASP A 109 -5.14 -12.86 0.13
N TYR A 110 -5.91 -13.96 0.10
CA TYR A 110 -5.36 -15.30 -0.08
C TYR A 110 -4.60 -15.45 -1.40
N GLU A 111 -5.17 -15.01 -2.52
CA GLU A 111 -4.50 -15.06 -3.82
C GLU A 111 -3.26 -14.17 -3.85
N TRP A 112 -3.29 -13.01 -3.19
CA TRP A 112 -2.14 -12.12 -3.05
C TRP A 112 -0.96 -12.81 -2.36
N GLU A 113 -1.21 -13.48 -1.24
CA GLU A 113 -0.17 -14.24 -0.52
C GLU A 113 0.28 -15.47 -1.32
N ARG A 114 -0.67 -16.24 -1.86
CA ARG A 114 -0.39 -17.47 -2.61
C ARG A 114 0.47 -17.20 -3.85
N GLU A 115 0.21 -16.13 -4.56
CA GLU A 115 1.00 -15.70 -5.72
C GLU A 115 2.31 -14.99 -5.31
N LYS A 116 2.59 -14.86 -4.02
CA LYS A 116 3.78 -14.19 -3.48
C LYS A 116 3.94 -12.76 -4.01
N MET A 117 2.84 -12.03 -4.08
CA MET A 117 2.82 -10.65 -4.57
C MET A 117 3.73 -9.71 -3.77
N PRO A 118 3.90 -9.86 -2.44
CA PRO A 118 4.85 -9.07 -1.66
C PRO A 118 6.31 -9.16 -2.14
N LEU A 119 6.69 -10.24 -2.86
CA LEU A 119 8.01 -10.38 -3.49
C LEU A 119 8.01 -9.89 -4.96
N LYS A 120 6.91 -10.11 -5.68
CA LYS A 120 6.80 -9.76 -7.10
C LYS A 120 6.62 -8.26 -7.31
N LEU A 121 5.79 -7.59 -6.47
CA LEU A 121 5.49 -6.17 -6.62
C LEU A 121 6.74 -5.30 -6.49
N PRO A 122 7.58 -5.41 -5.44
CA PRO A 122 8.83 -4.64 -5.36
C PRO A 122 9.76 -4.86 -6.56
N ALA A 123 9.81 -6.09 -7.09
CA ALA A 123 10.63 -6.38 -8.28
C ALA A 123 10.08 -5.70 -9.54
N GLN A 124 8.77 -5.57 -9.69
CA GLN A 124 8.12 -4.90 -10.81
C GLN A 124 8.14 -3.37 -10.72
N LEU A 125 8.38 -2.80 -9.54
CA LEU A 125 8.62 -1.36 -9.43
C LEU A 125 9.93 -0.93 -10.10
N ILE A 126 10.92 -1.82 -10.24
CA ILE A 126 12.15 -1.49 -10.97
C ILE A 126 11.86 -1.15 -12.44
N PRO A 127 11.25 -2.01 -13.27
CA PRO A 127 10.90 -1.65 -14.64
C PRO A 127 9.91 -0.46 -14.69
N MET A 128 9.00 -0.32 -13.75
CA MET A 128 8.10 0.83 -13.68
C MET A 128 8.88 2.15 -13.49
N LEU A 129 9.80 2.21 -12.53
CA LEU A 129 10.58 3.41 -12.25
C LEU A 129 11.67 3.67 -13.28
N VAL A 130 12.29 2.62 -13.82
CA VAL A 130 13.41 2.75 -14.78
C VAL A 130 12.91 2.99 -16.19
N TYR A 131 11.99 2.16 -16.69
CA TYR A 131 11.47 2.24 -18.07
C TYR A 131 10.20 3.08 -18.19
N GLY A 132 9.56 3.36 -17.05
CA GLY A 132 8.26 4.04 -16.99
C GLY A 132 7.06 3.11 -16.99
N THR A 133 7.23 1.82 -17.28
CA THR A 133 6.12 0.87 -17.35
C THR A 133 6.53 -0.49 -16.85
N ALA A 134 5.68 -1.11 -16.01
CA ALA A 134 5.72 -2.51 -15.64
C ALA A 134 4.50 -3.24 -16.19
N VAL A 135 4.64 -4.52 -16.52
CA VAL A 135 3.57 -5.31 -17.14
C VAL A 135 3.29 -6.55 -16.32
N TRP A 136 2.01 -6.80 -16.06
CA TRP A 136 1.50 -8.02 -15.44
C TRP A 136 0.71 -8.84 -16.43
N PHE A 137 0.83 -10.17 -16.34
CA PHE A 137 0.06 -11.13 -17.12
C PHE A 137 -0.71 -12.05 -16.18
N ILE A 138 -2.02 -11.97 -16.24
CA ILE A 138 -2.94 -12.71 -15.36
C ILE A 138 -3.58 -13.84 -16.15
N GLN A 139 -3.20 -15.08 -15.85
CA GLN A 139 -3.71 -16.24 -16.57
C GLN A 139 -4.27 -17.29 -15.61
N TRP A 140 -5.17 -18.13 -16.13
CA TRP A 140 -5.56 -19.38 -15.49
C TRP A 140 -4.63 -20.50 -15.94
N ASP A 141 -4.04 -21.23 -15.01
CA ASP A 141 -3.24 -22.41 -15.28
C ASP A 141 -3.95 -23.67 -14.74
N GLY A 142 -4.64 -24.36 -15.63
CA GLY A 142 -5.37 -25.59 -15.29
C GLY A 142 -4.50 -26.79 -14.92
N LYS A 143 -3.16 -26.68 -15.05
CA LYS A 143 -2.20 -27.74 -14.67
C LYS A 143 -1.54 -27.50 -13.32
N LYS A 144 -1.73 -26.32 -12.75
CA LYS A 144 -1.15 -25.94 -11.47
C LYS A 144 -2.11 -26.38 -10.34
N GLY A 145 -1.59 -27.09 -9.34
CA GLY A 145 -2.41 -27.64 -8.26
C GLY A 145 -3.36 -28.75 -8.72
N GLU A 146 -4.28 -29.13 -7.88
CA GLU A 146 -5.25 -30.20 -8.16
C GLU A 146 -6.41 -29.71 -9.05
N TYR A 147 -6.84 -28.46 -8.86
CA TYR A 147 -8.04 -27.89 -9.52
C TYR A 147 -7.73 -26.74 -10.48
N GLY A 148 -6.44 -26.50 -10.78
CA GLY A 148 -5.99 -25.34 -11.50
C GLY A 148 -5.89 -24.11 -10.59
N GLU A 149 -5.07 -23.13 -10.98
CA GLU A 149 -4.82 -21.92 -10.18
C GLU A 149 -4.67 -20.69 -11.06
N ILE A 150 -4.98 -19.52 -10.50
CA ILE A 150 -4.66 -18.24 -11.10
C ILE A 150 -3.16 -18.03 -10.99
N SER A 151 -2.55 -17.49 -12.01
CA SER A 151 -1.13 -17.16 -12.04
C SER A 151 -0.94 -15.72 -12.49
N VAL A 152 -0.41 -14.90 -11.58
CA VAL A 152 -0.02 -13.50 -11.83
C VAL A 152 1.48 -13.49 -12.11
N LYS A 153 1.85 -13.22 -13.37
CA LYS A 153 3.25 -13.24 -13.80
C LYS A 153 3.74 -11.83 -14.12
N PRO A 154 4.87 -11.42 -13.54
CA PRO A 154 5.57 -10.24 -14.02
C PRO A 154 6.15 -10.54 -15.43
N ILE A 155 5.95 -9.62 -16.36
CA ILE A 155 6.51 -9.68 -17.71
C ILE A 155 7.46 -8.52 -17.90
N ASP A 156 8.57 -8.82 -18.57
CA ASP A 156 9.50 -7.79 -19.04
C ASP A 156 8.81 -6.94 -20.11
N PRO A 157 8.73 -5.61 -19.94
CA PRO A 157 8.15 -4.73 -20.96
C PRO A 157 8.73 -4.92 -22.37
N PHE A 158 9.98 -5.34 -22.50
CA PHE A 158 10.60 -5.65 -23.79
C PHE A 158 9.87 -6.73 -24.58
N ASN A 159 9.17 -7.64 -23.90
CA ASN A 159 8.50 -8.79 -24.51
C ASN A 159 7.05 -8.50 -24.96
N ILE A 160 6.53 -7.29 -24.71
CA ILE A 160 5.15 -6.90 -25.06
C ILE A 160 5.17 -5.94 -26.26
N PHE A 161 4.38 -6.26 -27.26
CA PHE A 161 4.26 -5.51 -28.51
C PHE A 161 2.79 -5.18 -28.78
N PRO A 162 2.30 -4.03 -28.30
CA PRO A 162 0.94 -3.57 -28.55
C PRO A 162 0.77 -3.07 -29.98
N ASP A 163 -0.47 -2.86 -30.38
CA ASP A 163 -0.82 -2.10 -31.56
C ASP A 163 -0.17 -0.70 -31.49
N PRO A 164 0.55 -0.25 -32.53
CA PRO A 164 1.15 1.08 -32.56
C PRO A 164 0.21 2.26 -32.37
N LEU A 165 -1.09 2.07 -32.61
CA LEU A 165 -2.12 3.12 -32.46
C LEU A 165 -2.83 3.06 -31.10
N ALA A 166 -2.55 2.06 -30.27
CA ALA A 166 -3.18 1.91 -28.98
C ALA A 166 -2.62 2.89 -27.95
N GLU A 167 -3.47 3.46 -27.12
CA GLU A 167 -3.15 4.33 -25.99
C GLU A 167 -3.22 3.53 -24.66
N SER A 168 -4.03 2.47 -24.63
CA SER A 168 -4.24 1.61 -23.46
C SER A 168 -4.36 0.13 -23.85
N VAL A 169 -4.43 -0.76 -22.87
CA VAL A 169 -4.70 -2.20 -23.11
C VAL A 169 -6.13 -2.41 -23.60
N GLU A 170 -7.07 -1.63 -23.10
CA GLU A 170 -8.49 -1.69 -23.44
C GLU A 170 -8.75 -1.21 -24.86
N ASP A 171 -7.99 -0.25 -25.33
CA ASP A 171 -8.11 0.35 -26.66
C ASP A 171 -7.39 -0.48 -27.75
N ALA A 172 -6.39 -1.28 -27.36
CA ALA A 172 -5.59 -2.05 -28.28
C ALA A 172 -6.40 -3.03 -29.13
N GLU A 173 -6.21 -2.98 -30.45
CA GLU A 173 -6.72 -3.97 -31.38
C GLU A 173 -6.03 -5.34 -31.18
N TYR A 174 -4.75 -5.30 -30.82
CA TYR A 174 -3.99 -6.48 -30.49
C TYR A 174 -2.82 -6.18 -29.56
N ILE A 175 -2.43 -7.19 -28.80
CA ILE A 175 -1.19 -7.21 -28.01
C ILE A 175 -0.49 -8.53 -28.27
N ILE A 176 0.81 -8.45 -28.61
CA ILE A 176 1.64 -9.62 -28.88
C ILE A 176 2.62 -9.80 -27.73
N TYR A 177 2.61 -10.97 -27.12
CA TYR A 177 3.60 -11.41 -26.15
C TYR A 177 4.63 -12.30 -26.86
N ALA A 178 5.86 -11.80 -26.99
CA ALA A 178 6.96 -12.50 -27.65
C ALA A 178 7.86 -13.15 -26.59
N THR A 179 8.10 -14.45 -26.71
CA THR A 179 8.95 -15.21 -25.79
C THR A 179 9.80 -16.22 -26.52
N TYR A 180 10.98 -16.50 -26.00
CA TYR A 180 11.77 -17.64 -26.45
C TYR A 180 11.53 -18.84 -25.55
N LYS A 181 11.28 -19.99 -26.17
CA LYS A 181 11.07 -21.25 -25.45
C LYS A 181 11.97 -22.34 -26.02
N ASN A 182 12.41 -23.23 -25.15
CA ASN A 182 13.21 -24.38 -25.58
C ASN A 182 12.39 -25.28 -26.52
N ALA A 183 12.97 -25.63 -27.68
CA ALA A 183 12.32 -26.47 -28.69
C ALA A 183 11.87 -27.82 -28.14
N ASN A 184 12.64 -28.43 -27.23
CA ASN A 184 12.27 -29.71 -26.62
C ASN A 184 11.04 -29.59 -25.73
N GLN A 185 10.90 -28.49 -25.00
CA GLN A 185 9.70 -28.18 -24.20
C GLN A 185 8.48 -28.02 -25.12
N LEU A 186 8.61 -27.30 -26.22
CA LEU A 186 7.54 -27.14 -27.20
C LEU A 186 7.15 -28.46 -27.87
N LYS A 187 8.10 -29.35 -28.18
CA LYS A 187 7.83 -30.70 -28.68
C LYS A 187 6.98 -31.55 -27.71
N GLN A 188 7.23 -31.42 -26.40
CA GLN A 188 6.43 -32.09 -25.37
C GLN A 188 5.04 -31.50 -25.25
N LEU A 189 4.90 -30.18 -25.32
CA LEU A 189 3.61 -29.49 -25.23
C LEU A 189 2.73 -29.72 -26.47
N PHE A 190 3.37 -29.84 -27.66
CA PHE A 190 2.69 -30.01 -28.95
C PHE A 190 3.17 -31.25 -29.70
N PRO A 191 2.87 -32.47 -29.20
CA PRO A 191 3.41 -33.70 -29.75
C PRO A 191 3.03 -33.94 -31.21
N LYS A 192 1.85 -33.43 -31.65
CA LYS A 192 1.40 -33.55 -33.05
C LYS A 192 2.26 -32.76 -34.05
N LYS A 193 2.92 -31.69 -33.57
CA LYS A 193 3.76 -30.78 -34.38
C LYS A 193 5.26 -30.94 -34.10
N ALA A 194 5.60 -31.85 -33.17
CA ALA A 194 6.95 -32.05 -32.66
C ALA A 194 8.00 -32.33 -33.76
N SER A 195 7.61 -33.02 -34.85
CA SER A 195 8.52 -33.36 -35.96
C SER A 195 8.94 -32.16 -36.81
N ALA A 196 8.24 -31.04 -36.75
CA ALA A 196 8.54 -29.83 -37.49
C ALA A 196 9.19 -28.74 -36.63
N ILE A 197 9.13 -28.87 -35.29
CA ILE A 197 9.75 -27.91 -34.38
C ILE A 197 11.24 -28.18 -34.30
N GLU A 198 12.01 -27.37 -34.94
CA GLU A 198 13.49 -27.37 -34.90
C GLU A 198 13.95 -26.08 -34.23
N GLY A 199 15.05 -26.10 -33.49
CA GLY A 199 15.62 -24.89 -32.91
C GLY A 199 15.98 -23.89 -34.02
N SER A 200 15.58 -22.66 -33.83
CA SER A 200 15.94 -21.56 -34.76
C SER A 200 17.31 -21.02 -34.41
N ARG A 201 18.05 -20.63 -35.44
CA ARG A 201 19.34 -19.93 -35.32
C ARG A 201 19.21 -18.42 -35.30
N ILE A 202 17.99 -17.89 -35.14
CA ILE A 202 17.82 -16.45 -35.04
C ILE A 202 18.46 -16.01 -33.72
N THR A 203 19.51 -15.24 -33.86
CA THR A 203 20.24 -14.65 -32.74
C THR A 203 19.30 -13.71 -32.00
N MET A 204 19.06 -13.95 -30.70
CA MET A 204 18.25 -13.12 -29.83
C MET A 204 18.67 -11.64 -29.81
N SER A 205 19.90 -11.35 -30.22
CA SER A 205 20.47 -10.00 -30.24
C SER A 205 19.76 -9.01 -31.17
N GLU A 206 19.01 -9.49 -32.15
CA GLU A 206 18.36 -8.59 -33.12
C GLU A 206 16.91 -8.26 -32.76
N LEU A 207 16.21 -9.09 -31.99
CA LEU A 207 14.78 -8.95 -31.77
C LEU A 207 14.37 -8.72 -30.30
N VAL A 208 15.15 -9.19 -29.33
CA VAL A 208 14.86 -9.02 -27.89
C VAL A 208 16.13 -8.55 -27.20
N ALA A 209 16.02 -7.54 -26.38
CA ALA A 209 17.13 -6.90 -25.69
C ALA A 209 18.20 -7.87 -25.21
N GLU A 210 19.45 -7.53 -25.48
CA GLU A 210 20.61 -8.09 -24.84
C GLU A 210 20.42 -8.10 -23.31
N ARG A 211 19.78 -9.14 -22.80
CA ARG A 211 20.09 -9.57 -21.46
C ARG A 211 21.47 -10.16 -21.55
N ASP A 212 22.47 -9.39 -21.09
CA ASP A 212 23.87 -9.79 -20.98
C ASP A 212 24.15 -11.03 -21.82
N ALA A 213 24.71 -10.83 -23.04
CA ALA A 213 25.12 -11.91 -23.89
C ALA A 213 26.17 -12.74 -23.15
N LYS A 214 25.72 -13.48 -22.14
CA LYS A 214 26.44 -14.64 -21.67
C LYS A 214 26.38 -15.59 -22.83
N ASP A 215 27.53 -15.86 -23.39
CA ASP A 215 27.86 -16.93 -24.32
C ASP A 215 27.12 -18.24 -23.97
N SER A 216 25.81 -18.26 -24.14
CA SER A 216 25.06 -19.48 -24.25
C SER A 216 24.76 -19.66 -25.72
N SER A 217 25.53 -20.52 -26.35
CA SER A 217 25.18 -21.21 -27.58
C SER A 217 23.85 -21.93 -27.38
N GLU A 218 22.75 -21.18 -27.29
CA GLU A 218 21.40 -21.73 -27.10
C GLU A 218 20.86 -22.17 -28.46
N GLU A 219 21.48 -23.22 -28.99
CA GLU A 219 21.16 -23.85 -30.29
C GLU A 219 19.74 -24.42 -30.36
N ASN A 220 18.90 -24.31 -29.31
CA ASN A 220 17.60 -24.96 -29.23
C ASN A 220 16.47 -24.05 -28.80
N GLN A 221 16.56 -22.74 -28.98
CA GLN A 221 15.47 -21.81 -28.66
C GLN A 221 14.67 -21.46 -29.93
N VAL A 222 13.37 -21.25 -29.73
CA VAL A 222 12.43 -20.87 -30.80
C VAL A 222 11.61 -19.67 -30.32
N LEU A 223 11.47 -18.68 -31.20
CA LEU A 223 10.58 -17.53 -30.95
C LEU A 223 9.12 -17.99 -30.99
N VAL A 224 8.39 -17.69 -29.93
CA VAL A 224 6.95 -17.93 -29.80
C VAL A 224 6.26 -16.59 -29.73
N LEU A 225 5.34 -16.33 -30.65
CA LEU A 225 4.47 -15.17 -30.62
C LEU A 225 3.08 -15.61 -30.16
N GLU A 226 2.61 -15.00 -29.09
CA GLU A 226 1.25 -15.17 -28.58
C GLU A 226 0.52 -13.84 -28.76
N MET A 227 -0.37 -13.79 -29.75
CA MET A 227 -1.14 -12.61 -30.12
C MET A 227 -2.54 -12.71 -29.53
N TRP A 228 -2.90 -11.77 -28.69
CA TRP A 228 -4.24 -11.49 -28.22
C TRP A 228 -4.83 -10.40 -29.08
N CYS A 229 -5.92 -10.67 -29.81
CA CYS A 229 -6.48 -9.71 -30.75
C CYS A 229 -8.03 -9.70 -30.69
N ARG A 230 -8.59 -8.54 -30.98
CA ARG A 230 -10.00 -8.38 -31.31
C ARG A 230 -10.19 -8.89 -32.74
N ASP A 231 -11.21 -9.67 -32.99
CA ASP A 231 -11.49 -10.22 -34.33
C ASP A 231 -12.94 -9.88 -34.71
N TRP A 232 -13.07 -9.03 -35.69
CA TRP A 232 -14.35 -8.52 -36.19
C TRP A 232 -14.92 -9.40 -37.32
N THR A 233 -14.36 -10.58 -37.55
CA THR A 233 -14.87 -11.51 -38.57
C THR A 233 -16.29 -11.94 -38.23
N SER A 234 -17.22 -11.67 -39.13
CA SER A 234 -18.63 -12.08 -39.00
C SER A 234 -18.86 -13.48 -39.53
N ILE A 235 -19.82 -14.20 -38.96
CA ILE A 235 -20.33 -15.46 -39.48
C ILE A 235 -21.59 -15.12 -40.32
N ASP A 236 -21.65 -15.60 -41.56
CA ASP A 236 -22.75 -15.34 -42.51
C ASP A 236 -24.06 -16.08 -42.18
N GLU A 237 -24.33 -16.43 -40.95
CA GLU A 237 -25.58 -17.04 -40.52
C GLU A 237 -26.54 -16.00 -39.93
N SER A 238 -27.06 -15.11 -40.77
CA SER A 238 -28.10 -14.17 -40.34
C SER A 238 -29.48 -14.57 -40.82
N ILE A 239 -30.33 -15.06 -39.93
CA ILE A 239 -31.78 -15.16 -40.15
C ILE A 239 -32.48 -13.83 -39.88
N GLU A 240 -31.84 -12.84 -39.22
CA GLU A 240 -32.44 -11.57 -38.76
C GLU A 240 -31.58 -10.33 -39.01
N GLY A 241 -30.63 -10.31 -39.95
CA GLY A 241 -29.89 -9.10 -40.32
C GLY A 241 -28.75 -8.68 -39.34
N GLU A 242 -28.59 -9.26 -38.19
CA GLU A 242 -27.48 -9.00 -37.25
C GLU A 242 -26.29 -9.92 -37.58
N LYS A 243 -25.16 -9.32 -37.94
CA LYS A 243 -23.91 -10.05 -38.16
C LYS A 243 -23.33 -10.53 -36.85
N LYS A 244 -23.43 -11.83 -36.57
CA LYS A 244 -22.84 -12.43 -35.39
C LYS A 244 -21.32 -12.57 -35.56
N LEU A 245 -20.54 -12.05 -34.61
CA LEU A 245 -19.09 -12.16 -34.62
C LEU A 245 -18.67 -13.61 -34.36
N LYS A 246 -17.65 -14.08 -35.08
CA LYS A 246 -17.06 -15.40 -34.88
C LYS A 246 -16.34 -15.50 -33.52
N TYR A 247 -15.74 -14.42 -33.08
CA TYR A 247 -14.96 -14.30 -31.85
C TYR A 247 -15.39 -13.06 -31.03
N PRO A 248 -16.58 -13.05 -30.42
CA PRO A 248 -17.12 -11.84 -29.76
C PRO A 248 -16.26 -11.35 -28.60
N GLY A 249 -15.50 -12.23 -27.91
CA GLY A 249 -14.57 -11.91 -26.82
C GLY A 249 -13.12 -11.78 -27.27
N GLY A 250 -12.84 -11.76 -28.60
CA GLY A 250 -11.48 -11.76 -29.12
C GLY A 250 -10.91 -13.17 -29.33
N ARG A 251 -9.67 -13.22 -29.82
CA ARG A 251 -8.98 -14.41 -30.29
C ARG A 251 -7.55 -14.47 -29.77
N VAL A 252 -7.05 -15.65 -29.52
CA VAL A 252 -5.66 -15.90 -29.12
C VAL A 252 -4.98 -16.80 -30.13
N ILE A 253 -3.92 -16.30 -30.74
CA ILE A 253 -3.16 -17.01 -31.76
C ILE A 253 -1.74 -17.19 -31.24
N THR A 254 -1.28 -18.43 -31.19
CA THR A 254 0.11 -18.75 -30.82
C THR A 254 0.83 -19.40 -31.99
N CYS A 255 1.93 -18.85 -32.42
CA CYS A 255 2.67 -19.35 -33.57
C CYS A 255 4.18 -19.29 -33.39
N LEU A 256 4.89 -20.03 -34.25
CA LEU A 256 6.33 -20.01 -34.44
C LEU A 256 6.60 -19.38 -35.81
N PRO A 257 6.86 -18.06 -35.87
CA PRO A 257 6.93 -17.35 -37.12
C PRO A 257 8.06 -17.87 -38.04
N ASP A 258 9.23 -18.20 -37.47
CA ASP A 258 10.39 -18.66 -38.23
C ASP A 258 10.15 -19.98 -38.93
N LEU A 259 9.27 -20.82 -38.38
CA LEU A 259 8.95 -22.13 -38.92
C LEU A 259 7.60 -22.15 -39.66
N GLY A 260 6.85 -21.04 -39.63
CA GLY A 260 5.50 -20.96 -40.20
C GLY A 260 4.50 -21.91 -39.51
N ILE A 261 4.75 -22.30 -38.25
CA ILE A 261 3.96 -23.28 -37.54
C ILE A 261 2.96 -22.57 -36.61
N LEU A 262 1.70 -22.78 -36.85
CA LEU A 262 0.64 -22.36 -35.93
C LEU A 262 0.54 -23.36 -34.77
N LEU A 263 0.81 -22.94 -33.54
CA LEU A 263 0.68 -23.80 -32.35
C LEU A 263 -0.76 -23.89 -31.88
N SER A 264 -1.44 -22.77 -31.76
CA SER A 264 -2.82 -22.68 -31.26
C SER A 264 -3.54 -21.50 -31.90
N ASP A 265 -4.83 -21.69 -32.16
CA ASP A 265 -5.76 -20.67 -32.63
C ASP A 265 -7.09 -20.92 -31.93
N LYS A 266 -7.46 -20.07 -31.00
CA LYS A 266 -8.64 -20.25 -30.14
C LYS A 266 -9.32 -18.91 -29.86
N LYS A 267 -10.61 -18.97 -29.56
CA LYS A 267 -11.29 -17.82 -28.94
C LYS A 267 -10.64 -17.47 -27.61
N ASN A 268 -10.71 -16.20 -27.24
CA ASN A 268 -10.30 -15.77 -25.91
C ASN A 268 -10.92 -16.69 -24.84
N PRO A 269 -10.12 -17.33 -23.98
CA PRO A 269 -10.64 -18.24 -22.97
C PRO A 269 -11.41 -17.52 -21.87
N TYR A 270 -11.29 -16.20 -21.76
CA TYR A 270 -11.87 -15.40 -20.71
C TYR A 270 -13.21 -14.80 -21.14
N LYS A 271 -14.22 -14.99 -20.28
CA LYS A 271 -15.59 -14.54 -20.56
C LYS A 271 -15.75 -13.02 -20.58
N ASP A 272 -14.92 -12.32 -19.80
CA ASP A 272 -14.90 -10.86 -19.75
C ASP A 272 -14.40 -10.18 -21.05
N GLY A 273 -13.84 -10.97 -21.98
CA GLY A 273 -13.30 -10.46 -23.23
C GLY A 273 -12.07 -9.55 -23.09
N ARG A 274 -11.58 -9.33 -21.87
CA ARG A 274 -10.40 -8.49 -21.61
C ARG A 274 -9.13 -9.23 -22.00
N PHE A 275 -8.12 -8.46 -22.42
CA PHE A 275 -6.77 -8.98 -22.52
C PHE A 275 -6.19 -9.19 -21.12
N PRO A 276 -5.41 -10.26 -20.90
CA PRO A 276 -4.90 -10.62 -19.57
C PRO A 276 -3.67 -9.80 -19.14
N PHE A 277 -3.58 -8.56 -19.57
CA PHE A 277 -2.45 -7.68 -19.29
C PHE A 277 -2.91 -6.49 -18.44
N VAL A 278 -2.09 -6.15 -17.43
CA VAL A 278 -2.22 -4.90 -16.67
C VAL A 278 -0.89 -4.15 -16.77
N LEU A 279 -0.95 -2.90 -17.17
CA LEU A 279 0.18 -2.01 -17.24
C LEU A 279 0.19 -1.08 -16.03
N MET A 280 1.32 -1.00 -15.34
CA MET A 280 1.56 -0.04 -14.27
C MET A 280 2.52 1.02 -14.81
N LYS A 281 2.07 2.26 -14.94
CA LYS A 281 2.87 3.38 -15.44
C LYS A 281 3.37 4.24 -14.28
N ASN A 282 4.60 4.74 -14.37
CA ASN A 282 5.17 5.65 -13.38
C ASN A 282 4.67 7.09 -13.59
N TYR A 283 4.99 7.68 -14.75
CA TYR A 283 4.35 8.88 -15.23
C TYR A 283 3.49 8.51 -16.42
N ASP A 284 2.19 8.69 -16.29
CA ASP A 284 1.24 8.45 -17.38
C ASP A 284 1.16 9.69 -18.24
N ILE A 285 1.49 9.53 -19.52
CA ILE A 285 1.38 10.59 -20.51
C ILE A 285 0.11 10.35 -21.31
N PRO A 286 -0.78 11.34 -21.40
CA PRO A 286 -1.99 11.22 -22.19
C PRO A 286 -1.68 10.83 -23.64
N PHE A 287 -2.49 9.92 -24.19
CA PHE A 287 -2.39 9.43 -25.57
C PHE A 287 -1.15 8.59 -25.88
N GLU A 288 -0.40 8.15 -24.86
CA GLU A 288 0.75 7.27 -25.05
C GLU A 288 0.53 5.93 -24.33
N PHE A 289 0.84 4.83 -25.03
CA PHE A 289 0.74 3.48 -24.46
C PHE A 289 1.75 3.27 -23.33
N TRP A 290 2.96 3.80 -23.48
CA TRP A 290 4.06 3.62 -22.54
C TRP A 290 4.21 4.83 -21.60
N GLY A 291 4.43 4.57 -20.34
CA GLY A 291 4.74 5.62 -19.38
C GLY A 291 6.22 6.03 -19.42
N VAL A 292 6.55 7.13 -18.74
CA VAL A 292 7.91 7.67 -18.60
C VAL A 292 8.47 7.33 -17.21
N GLY A 293 9.75 6.92 -17.19
CA GLY A 293 10.48 6.56 -15.96
C GLY A 293 11.18 7.75 -15.30
N GLU A 294 11.67 7.51 -14.08
CA GLU A 294 12.50 8.49 -13.36
C GLU A 294 13.84 8.74 -14.08
N VAL A 295 14.40 7.66 -14.62
CA VAL A 295 15.75 7.70 -15.19
C VAL A 295 15.84 8.64 -16.37
N GLU A 296 14.79 8.72 -17.18
CA GLU A 296 14.75 9.58 -18.37
C GLU A 296 15.03 11.04 -18.02
N GLN A 297 14.43 11.52 -16.94
CA GLN A 297 14.53 12.92 -16.53
C GLN A 297 15.89 13.28 -15.91
N ILE A 298 16.51 12.33 -15.22
CA ILE A 298 17.77 12.57 -14.47
C ILE A 298 19.01 12.08 -15.19
N LEU A 299 18.86 11.44 -16.38
CA LEU A 299 19.97 10.84 -17.11
C LEU A 299 21.01 11.89 -17.56
N SER A 300 20.54 13.04 -18.04
CA SER A 300 21.42 14.11 -18.53
C SER A 300 22.30 14.70 -17.41
N PRO A 301 21.77 15.20 -16.29
CA PRO A 301 22.61 15.67 -15.19
C PRO A 301 23.52 14.56 -14.63
N GLN A 302 23.06 13.31 -14.55
CA GLN A 302 23.88 12.18 -14.14
C GLN A 302 25.11 11.98 -15.03
N HIS A 303 24.93 12.13 -16.36
CA HIS A 303 26.03 12.02 -17.30
C HIS A 303 27.12 13.08 -17.02
N TYR A 304 26.74 14.35 -16.88
CA TYR A 304 27.68 15.43 -16.62
C TYR A 304 28.34 15.33 -15.24
N ILE A 305 27.63 14.86 -14.19
CA ILE A 305 28.25 14.60 -12.88
C ILE A 305 29.40 13.62 -13.01
N ASN A 306 29.21 12.51 -13.73
CA ASN A 306 30.25 11.51 -13.91
C ASN A 306 31.39 12.04 -14.78
N GLU A 307 31.08 12.75 -15.86
CA GLU A 307 32.10 13.34 -16.74
C GLU A 307 33.00 14.33 -16.01
N LEU A 308 32.41 15.29 -15.29
CA LEU A 308 33.16 16.29 -14.53
C LEU A 308 33.93 15.68 -13.36
N THR A 309 33.37 14.68 -12.69
CA THR A 309 34.05 13.95 -11.63
C THR A 309 35.30 13.24 -12.18
N ASN A 310 35.17 12.56 -13.30
CA ASN A 310 36.30 11.89 -13.95
C ASN A 310 37.37 12.90 -14.41
N GLN A 311 36.97 14.05 -14.94
CA GLN A 311 37.92 15.14 -15.30
C GLN A 311 38.71 15.63 -14.06
N ILE A 312 38.06 15.76 -12.89
CA ILE A 312 38.74 16.12 -11.64
C ILE A 312 39.75 15.03 -11.25
N ILE A 313 39.36 13.76 -11.30
CA ILE A 313 40.22 12.63 -10.97
C ILE A 313 41.42 12.56 -11.93
N ASP A 314 41.18 12.73 -13.23
CA ASP A 314 42.23 12.71 -14.27
C ASP A 314 43.19 13.89 -14.10
N ASN A 315 42.69 15.09 -13.76
CA ASN A 315 43.54 16.21 -13.45
C ASN A 315 44.39 15.97 -12.18
N ALA A 316 43.80 15.38 -11.13
CA ALA A 316 44.54 15.00 -9.94
C ALA A 316 45.63 13.94 -10.25
N LYS A 317 45.32 12.92 -11.04
CA LYS A 317 46.28 11.90 -11.50
C LYS A 317 47.43 12.52 -12.31
N SER A 318 47.09 13.45 -13.22
CA SER A 318 48.06 14.14 -14.04
C SER A 318 48.96 15.09 -13.20
N THR A 319 48.37 15.75 -12.19
CA THR A 319 49.13 16.59 -11.25
C THR A 319 50.08 15.78 -10.40
N ALA A 320 49.62 14.58 -9.93
CA ALA A 320 50.46 13.68 -9.15
C ALA A 320 51.59 13.05 -10.00
N ASN A 321 51.31 12.80 -11.28
CA ASN A 321 52.23 12.19 -12.23
C ASN A 321 52.59 13.18 -13.33
N MET A 322 53.22 14.28 -13.00
CA MET A 322 53.61 15.33 -13.94
C MET A 322 54.45 14.80 -15.06
N GLN A 323 54.22 15.33 -16.26
CA GLN A 323 55.01 15.00 -17.45
C GLN A 323 56.45 15.54 -17.37
N TRP A 324 57.37 14.79 -17.94
CA TRP A 324 58.75 15.22 -18.07
C TRP A 324 58.97 15.80 -19.44
N ILE A 325 59.43 17.03 -19.48
CA ILE A 325 59.93 17.65 -20.70
C ILE A 325 61.47 17.58 -20.66
N ILE A 326 62.03 16.95 -21.68
CA ILE A 326 63.46 16.66 -21.72
C ILE A 326 64.00 17.01 -23.09
N ASP A 327 65.08 17.76 -23.10
CA ASP A 327 65.82 17.98 -24.34
C ASP A 327 66.43 16.68 -24.86
N LYS A 328 66.42 16.51 -26.20
CA LYS A 328 67.07 15.35 -26.86
C LYS A 328 68.49 15.13 -26.42
N ASN A 329 69.20 16.18 -26.08
CA ASN A 329 70.63 16.19 -25.68
C ASN A 329 70.86 15.94 -24.19
N ALA A 330 69.80 15.71 -23.42
CA ALA A 330 69.92 15.56 -21.95
C ALA A 330 70.64 14.28 -21.53
N GLY A 331 70.78 13.28 -22.40
CA GLY A 331 71.48 12.02 -22.10
C GLY A 331 70.76 11.13 -21.08
N ILE A 332 69.41 11.32 -20.90
CA ILE A 332 68.58 10.60 -19.92
C ILE A 332 67.66 9.65 -20.71
N GLY A 333 67.76 8.36 -20.40
CA GLY A 333 66.83 7.40 -20.93
C GLY A 333 65.45 7.47 -20.26
N GLN A 334 64.36 7.29 -21.02
CA GLN A 334 62.98 7.40 -20.54
C GLN A 334 62.67 6.53 -19.30
N GLY A 335 63.28 5.36 -19.19
CA GLY A 335 63.07 4.46 -18.04
C GLY A 335 63.75 4.91 -16.73
N LYS A 336 64.57 5.98 -16.75
CA LYS A 336 65.24 6.54 -15.57
C LYS A 336 64.41 7.61 -14.88
N LEU A 337 63.32 8.07 -15.48
CA LEU A 337 62.46 9.13 -14.96
C LEU A 337 61.25 8.52 -14.34
N THR A 338 61.29 8.29 -13.04
CA THR A 338 60.21 7.72 -12.27
C THR A 338 59.78 8.70 -11.16
N ASN A 339 58.59 8.48 -10.54
CA ASN A 339 58.13 9.29 -9.42
C ASN A 339 58.72 8.82 -8.06
N ARG A 340 59.84 8.09 -8.06
CA ARG A 340 60.46 7.58 -6.82
C ARG A 340 61.01 8.73 -5.95
N PRO A 341 60.64 8.81 -4.68
CA PRO A 341 61.20 9.79 -3.76
C PRO A 341 62.75 9.65 -3.69
N GLY A 342 63.45 10.79 -3.70
CA GLY A 342 64.90 10.80 -3.65
C GLY A 342 65.64 10.43 -4.94
N LEU A 343 64.93 10.39 -6.07
CA LEU A 343 65.51 10.13 -7.39
C LEU A 343 66.57 11.21 -7.76
N VAL A 344 67.80 10.79 -8.04
CA VAL A 344 68.86 11.67 -8.50
C VAL A 344 68.96 11.55 -10.03
N ILE A 345 68.64 12.64 -10.72
CA ILE A 345 68.70 12.74 -12.17
C ILE A 345 69.98 13.46 -12.56
N ARG A 346 70.88 12.76 -13.30
CA ARG A 346 72.11 13.36 -13.87
C ARG A 346 71.82 13.72 -15.32
N LYS A 347 72.02 14.99 -15.69
CA LYS A 347 71.79 15.53 -17.01
C LYS A 347 73.05 16.08 -17.63
N THR A 348 73.11 16.17 -18.94
CA THR A 348 74.15 16.87 -19.67
C THR A 348 74.13 18.37 -19.33
N PRO A 349 75.28 19.03 -19.10
CA PRO A 349 75.33 20.50 -18.86
C PRO A 349 74.63 21.24 -20.00
N GLY A 350 73.77 22.19 -19.66
CA GLY A 350 73.01 23.00 -20.63
C GLY A 350 71.70 22.43 -21.15
N ALA A 351 71.44 21.15 -20.97
CA ALA A 351 70.16 20.58 -21.36
C ALA A 351 69.05 20.90 -20.33
N GLU A 352 67.86 21.15 -20.81
CA GLU A 352 66.66 21.38 -19.95
C GLU A 352 66.01 20.08 -19.58
N VAL A 353 65.69 19.92 -18.29
CA VAL A 353 64.89 18.81 -17.76
C VAL A 353 63.93 19.42 -16.73
N ARG A 354 62.69 19.46 -17.08
CA ARG A 354 61.63 20.02 -16.18
C ARG A 354 60.45 19.11 -16.09
N ARG A 355 59.70 19.26 -15.01
CA ARG A 355 58.36 18.70 -14.88
C ARG A 355 57.36 19.75 -15.30
N ASP A 356 56.42 19.37 -16.12
CA ASP A 356 55.35 20.25 -16.53
C ASP A 356 54.05 19.83 -15.79
N ALA A 357 53.57 20.75 -14.98
CA ALA A 357 52.34 20.51 -14.24
C ALA A 357 51.14 20.94 -15.10
N PRO A 358 50.09 20.12 -15.18
CA PRO A 358 48.87 20.57 -15.80
C PRO A 358 48.30 21.79 -15.02
N PRO A 359 47.51 22.63 -15.70
CA PRO A 359 46.88 23.77 -15.03
C PRO A 359 45.96 23.25 -13.90
N ALA A 360 45.88 24.06 -12.83
CA ALA A 360 44.97 23.73 -11.73
C ALA A 360 43.51 23.69 -12.22
N MET A 361 42.74 22.75 -11.70
CA MET A 361 41.32 22.67 -12.02
C MET A 361 40.60 23.93 -11.52
N PRO A 362 39.77 24.58 -12.35
CA PRO A 362 39.00 25.74 -11.92
C PRO A 362 37.99 25.36 -10.81
N THR A 363 37.79 26.24 -9.82
CA THR A 363 36.91 25.99 -8.67
C THR A 363 35.45 25.80 -9.06
N TYR A 364 35.00 26.49 -10.12
CA TYR A 364 33.62 26.39 -10.58
C TYR A 364 33.22 24.96 -11.05
N VAL A 365 34.16 24.09 -11.40
CA VAL A 365 33.85 22.70 -11.81
C VAL A 365 33.22 21.95 -10.67
N ARG A 366 33.73 22.12 -9.43
CA ARG A 366 33.16 21.50 -8.24
C ARG A 366 31.77 22.09 -7.93
N GLU A 367 31.62 23.40 -8.01
CA GLU A 367 30.34 24.08 -7.82
C GLU A 367 29.31 23.62 -8.84
N THR A 368 29.71 23.41 -10.10
CA THR A 368 28.83 22.86 -11.14
C THR A 368 28.37 21.44 -10.80
N ILE A 369 29.23 20.58 -10.26
CA ILE A 369 28.84 19.22 -9.82
C ILE A 369 27.78 19.30 -8.71
N ASP A 370 27.98 20.23 -7.75
CA ASP A 370 27.05 20.39 -6.64
C ASP A 370 25.68 20.91 -7.12
N VAL A 371 25.66 21.84 -8.08
CA VAL A 371 24.43 22.30 -8.75
C VAL A 371 23.73 21.14 -9.46
N LEU A 372 24.46 20.35 -10.24
CA LEU A 372 23.88 19.19 -10.96
C LEU A 372 23.32 18.14 -10.00
N LYS A 373 23.91 17.93 -8.83
CA LYS A 373 23.36 17.05 -7.80
C LYS A 373 22.05 17.60 -7.23
N HIS A 374 21.97 18.91 -7.00
CA HIS A 374 20.71 19.55 -6.60
C HIS A 374 19.65 19.42 -7.70
N ASP A 375 20.01 19.61 -8.98
CA ASP A 375 19.09 19.41 -10.09
C ASP A 375 18.51 17.99 -10.08
N VAL A 376 19.34 16.97 -9.83
CA VAL A 376 18.85 15.56 -9.70
C VAL A 376 17.83 15.43 -8.55
N GLN A 377 18.08 16.07 -7.41
CA GLN A 377 17.17 16.05 -6.27
C GLN A 377 15.86 16.79 -6.59
N ASP A 378 15.93 17.96 -7.19
CA ASP A 378 14.77 18.78 -7.56
C ASP A 378 13.91 18.10 -8.61
N ILE A 379 14.51 17.50 -9.64
CA ILE A 379 13.81 16.80 -10.71
C ILE A 379 13.13 15.55 -10.16
N SER A 380 13.85 14.72 -9.41
CA SER A 380 13.32 13.47 -8.86
C SER A 380 12.39 13.68 -7.64
N GLY A 381 12.53 14.80 -6.93
CA GLY A 381 11.86 15.04 -5.66
C GLY A 381 12.42 14.22 -4.49
N VAL A 382 13.58 13.57 -4.68
CA VAL A 382 14.26 12.77 -3.65
C VAL A 382 15.30 13.65 -2.94
N PHE A 383 14.85 14.31 -1.90
CA PHE A 383 15.70 15.16 -1.08
C PHE A 383 16.40 14.37 0.03
N ASP A 384 17.41 14.99 0.66
CA ASP A 384 18.21 14.38 1.74
C ASP A 384 17.35 14.01 2.95
N SER A 385 16.25 14.73 3.19
CA SER A 385 15.25 14.39 4.22
C SER A 385 14.64 13.00 4.05
N LEU A 386 14.43 12.52 2.80
CA LEU A 386 13.95 11.18 2.52
C LEU A 386 15.02 10.09 2.75
N LYS A 387 16.29 10.48 2.63
CA LYS A 387 17.44 9.58 2.89
C LYS A 387 17.82 9.50 4.37
N GLY A 388 17.11 10.24 5.23
CA GLY A 388 17.38 10.29 6.68
C GLY A 388 18.48 11.25 7.09
N GLU A 389 18.97 12.11 6.19
CA GLU A 389 19.93 13.16 6.50
C GLU A 389 19.24 14.36 7.16
N LYS A 390 19.89 14.99 8.13
CA LYS A 390 19.34 16.16 8.81
C LYS A 390 19.31 17.38 7.87
N ALA A 391 18.14 17.96 7.69
CA ALA A 391 17.99 19.22 6.98
C ALA A 391 18.53 20.39 7.83
N GLY A 392 19.81 20.71 7.68
CA GLY A 392 20.44 21.88 8.29
C GLY A 392 20.27 22.02 9.81
N SER A 393 19.80 23.17 10.29
CA SER A 393 19.65 23.48 11.71
C SER A 393 18.32 23.04 12.34
N VAL A 394 17.46 22.30 11.61
CA VAL A 394 16.15 21.89 12.12
C VAL A 394 16.32 20.81 13.18
N THR A 395 15.97 21.15 14.43
CA THR A 395 16.12 20.24 15.59
C THR A 395 14.78 19.77 16.17
N ALA A 396 13.68 20.47 15.86
CA ALA A 396 12.36 20.07 16.33
C ALA A 396 11.85 18.83 15.59
N ALA A 397 11.48 17.77 16.31
CA ALA A 397 11.00 16.51 15.74
C ALA A 397 9.77 16.70 14.84
N SER A 398 8.83 17.57 15.23
CA SER A 398 7.64 17.91 14.46
C SER A 398 7.97 18.57 13.11
N ALA A 399 8.97 19.45 13.06
CA ALA A 399 9.39 20.09 11.82
C ALA A 399 10.11 19.11 10.87
N ILE A 400 10.88 18.16 11.40
CA ILE A 400 11.49 17.09 10.59
C ILE A 400 10.40 16.20 9.99
N LEU A 401 9.38 15.83 10.76
CA LEU A 401 8.24 15.04 10.29
C LEU A 401 7.47 15.80 9.19
N ALA A 402 7.20 17.07 9.35
CA ALA A 402 6.51 17.89 8.35
C ALA A 402 7.33 18.00 7.04
N LEU A 403 8.66 18.14 7.12
CA LEU A 403 9.54 18.14 5.94
C LEU A 403 9.54 16.77 5.23
N GLN A 404 9.58 15.68 5.99
CA GLN A 404 9.47 14.32 5.41
C GLN A 404 8.12 14.13 4.72
N GLU A 405 7.04 14.58 5.34
CA GLU A 405 5.70 14.49 4.76
C GLU A 405 5.57 15.32 3.47
N ALA A 406 6.07 16.54 3.45
CA ALA A 406 6.11 17.38 2.26
C ALA A 406 6.93 16.74 1.12
N SER A 407 8.09 16.14 1.45
CA SER A 407 8.96 15.47 0.49
C SER A 407 8.30 14.23 -0.14
N GLN A 408 7.37 13.58 0.58
CA GLN A 408 6.65 12.41 0.07
C GLN A 408 5.48 12.76 -0.87
N ALA A 409 5.10 14.03 -1.01
CA ALA A 409 3.92 14.44 -1.78
C ALA A 409 3.93 13.91 -3.23
N ARG A 410 5.08 13.94 -3.92
CA ARG A 410 5.23 13.40 -5.28
C ARG A 410 5.11 11.87 -5.32
N ILE A 411 5.62 11.19 -4.29
CA ILE A 411 5.55 9.73 -4.18
C ILE A 411 4.12 9.26 -3.89
N ARG A 412 3.33 10.04 -3.13
CA ARG A 412 1.91 9.74 -2.87
C ARG A 412 1.09 9.67 -4.16
N LEU A 413 1.36 10.54 -5.14
CA LEU A 413 0.67 10.45 -6.43
C LEU A 413 0.98 9.13 -7.15
N LYS A 414 2.26 8.70 -7.13
CA LYS A 414 2.67 7.41 -7.72
C LYS A 414 2.03 6.23 -7.01
N ILE A 415 1.94 6.29 -5.68
CA ILE A 415 1.25 5.27 -4.87
C ILE A 415 -0.23 5.22 -5.26
N LYS A 416 -0.91 6.36 -5.38
CA LYS A 416 -2.32 6.42 -5.77
C LYS A 416 -2.56 5.85 -7.18
N LEU A 417 -1.68 6.11 -8.12
CA LEU A 417 -1.75 5.49 -9.46
C LEU A 417 -1.51 3.99 -9.37
N MET A 418 -0.53 3.54 -8.59
CA MET A 418 -0.28 2.13 -8.34
C MET A 418 -1.50 1.43 -7.73
N GLU A 419 -2.18 2.04 -6.76
CA GLU A 419 -3.42 1.53 -6.16
C GLU A 419 -4.51 1.31 -7.22
N THR A 420 -4.65 2.23 -8.18
CA THR A 420 -5.58 2.08 -9.31
C THR A 420 -5.23 0.87 -10.17
N TYR A 421 -3.98 0.72 -10.57
CA TYR A 421 -3.54 -0.44 -11.37
C TYR A 421 -3.66 -1.77 -10.61
N LEU A 422 -3.46 -1.77 -9.29
CA LEU A 422 -3.69 -2.94 -8.45
C LEU A 422 -5.18 -3.28 -8.33
N SER A 423 -6.07 -2.29 -8.38
CA SER A 423 -7.52 -2.49 -8.44
C SER A 423 -7.92 -3.16 -9.76
N ASP A 424 -7.34 -2.74 -10.90
CA ASP A 424 -7.54 -3.39 -12.19
C ASP A 424 -7.03 -4.84 -12.19
N LEU A 425 -5.86 -5.06 -11.58
CA LEU A 425 -5.31 -6.41 -11.42
C LEU A 425 -6.25 -7.29 -10.59
N ALA A 426 -6.76 -6.78 -9.45
CA ALA A 426 -7.71 -7.49 -8.60
C ALA A 426 -9.01 -7.81 -9.36
N THR A 427 -9.52 -6.88 -10.17
CA THR A 427 -10.71 -7.07 -11.01
C THR A 427 -10.52 -8.22 -11.99
N ILE A 428 -9.36 -8.29 -12.66
CA ILE A 428 -9.07 -9.42 -13.56
C ILE A 428 -8.92 -10.72 -12.78
N VAL A 429 -8.24 -10.71 -11.63
CA VAL A 429 -8.11 -11.90 -10.76
C VAL A 429 -9.49 -12.40 -10.33
N TYR A 430 -10.37 -11.51 -9.87
CA TYR A 430 -11.72 -11.85 -9.47
C TYR A 430 -12.55 -12.42 -10.63
N SER A 431 -12.49 -11.82 -11.82
CA SER A 431 -13.12 -12.38 -13.02
C SER A 431 -12.64 -13.79 -13.33
N ARG A 432 -11.37 -14.12 -13.05
CA ARG A 432 -10.83 -15.49 -13.20
C ARG A 432 -11.38 -16.42 -12.10
N MET A 433 -11.54 -15.93 -10.85
CA MET A 433 -12.20 -16.69 -9.79
C MET A 433 -13.64 -17.03 -10.17
N GLN A 434 -14.43 -16.05 -10.60
CA GLN A 434 -15.82 -16.25 -11.05
C GLN A 434 -15.93 -17.32 -12.15
N GLN A 435 -15.01 -17.31 -13.10
CA GLN A 435 -15.07 -18.21 -14.23
C GLN A 435 -14.58 -19.64 -13.93
N PHE A 436 -13.53 -19.79 -13.13
CA PHE A 436 -12.78 -21.04 -13.01
C PHE A 436 -12.88 -21.71 -11.64
N TRP A 437 -13.25 -21.02 -10.58
CA TRP A 437 -13.50 -21.62 -9.28
C TRP A 437 -14.90 -22.23 -9.25
N LYS A 438 -15.03 -23.42 -9.81
CA LYS A 438 -16.31 -24.12 -9.89
C LYS A 438 -16.64 -24.96 -8.67
N LEU A 439 -15.63 -25.33 -7.91
CA LEU A 439 -15.74 -26.07 -6.66
C LEU A 439 -15.49 -25.14 -5.50
N ASP A 440 -16.17 -25.39 -4.39
CA ASP A 440 -15.94 -24.69 -3.16
C ASP A 440 -14.49 -24.84 -2.71
N ARG A 441 -13.85 -23.73 -2.39
CA ARG A 441 -12.45 -23.69 -1.97
C ARG A 441 -12.33 -23.20 -0.56
N TRP A 442 -11.51 -23.86 0.23
CA TRP A 442 -11.10 -23.36 1.53
C TRP A 442 -10.01 -22.33 1.35
N VAL A 443 -10.31 -21.13 1.77
CA VAL A 443 -9.38 -20.00 1.79
C VAL A 443 -8.90 -19.81 3.22
N ARG A 444 -7.57 -19.81 3.40
CA ARG A 444 -6.95 -19.52 4.69
C ARG A 444 -6.51 -18.07 4.71
N VAL A 445 -7.00 -17.34 5.66
CA VAL A 445 -6.54 -15.99 5.96
C VAL A 445 -5.91 -15.99 7.35
N THR A 446 -4.84 -15.27 7.51
CA THR A 446 -4.18 -15.11 8.80
C THR A 446 -4.67 -13.80 9.40
N ASP A 447 -5.32 -13.87 10.56
CA ASP A 447 -5.74 -12.71 11.32
C ASP A 447 -4.54 -11.88 11.80
N ILE A 448 -4.79 -10.63 12.19
CA ILE A 448 -3.78 -9.71 12.75
C ILE A 448 -3.04 -10.34 13.94
N GLU A 449 -3.71 -11.20 14.68
CA GLU A 449 -3.19 -11.98 15.82
C GLU A 449 -2.34 -13.20 15.38
N GLY A 450 -2.27 -13.49 14.06
CA GLY A 450 -1.55 -14.64 13.52
C GLY A 450 -2.32 -15.96 13.58
N ASN A 451 -3.62 -15.92 13.97
CA ASN A 451 -4.45 -17.11 13.96
C ASN A 451 -4.97 -17.39 12.55
N PRO A 452 -4.92 -18.66 12.07
CA PRO A 452 -5.50 -19.00 10.78
C PRO A 452 -7.02 -19.03 10.91
N SER A 453 -7.73 -18.22 10.14
CA SER A 453 -9.16 -18.37 9.89
C SER A 453 -9.38 -19.06 8.54
N PHE A 454 -10.42 -19.85 8.42
CA PHE A 454 -10.75 -20.59 7.20
C PHE A 454 -12.17 -20.25 6.78
N THR A 455 -12.30 -19.73 5.56
CA THR A 455 -13.61 -19.48 4.96
C THR A 455 -13.77 -20.33 3.71
N GLN A 456 -14.96 -20.87 3.50
CA GLN A 456 -15.27 -21.63 2.30
C GLN A 456 -15.87 -20.69 1.25
N ILE A 457 -15.13 -20.48 0.16
CA ILE A 457 -15.59 -19.65 -0.96
C ILE A 457 -16.27 -20.55 -1.99
N GLY A 458 -17.57 -20.43 -2.07
CA GLY A 458 -18.41 -21.17 -2.99
C GLY A 458 -18.90 -20.32 -4.18
N GLN A 459 -19.62 -20.96 -5.11
CA GLN A 459 -20.18 -20.27 -6.28
C GLN A 459 -21.18 -19.16 -5.91
N GLN A 460 -21.86 -19.25 -4.77
CA GLN A 460 -22.81 -18.24 -4.32
C GLN A 460 -22.11 -16.90 -4.05
N VAL A 461 -20.92 -16.93 -3.46
CA VAL A 461 -20.08 -15.75 -3.22
C VAL A 461 -19.63 -15.14 -4.54
N LEU A 462 -19.21 -15.99 -5.50
CA LEU A 462 -18.60 -15.57 -6.76
C LEU A 462 -19.62 -15.19 -7.86
N GLN A 463 -20.91 -15.42 -7.67
CA GLN A 463 -21.95 -15.01 -8.63
C GLN A 463 -22.27 -13.51 -8.57
N ASN A 464 -21.93 -12.85 -7.46
CA ASN A 464 -22.17 -11.42 -7.28
C ASN A 464 -21.09 -10.60 -7.96
N ASP A 465 -21.47 -9.44 -8.48
CA ASP A 465 -20.54 -8.48 -9.04
C ASP A 465 -20.10 -7.46 -7.99
N PHE A 466 -18.79 -7.23 -7.95
CA PHE A 466 -18.16 -6.29 -7.02
C PHE A 466 -17.26 -5.32 -7.76
N ASP A 467 -17.32 -4.07 -7.36
CA ASP A 467 -16.28 -3.10 -7.67
C ASP A 467 -15.11 -3.29 -6.71
N LEU A 468 -13.96 -3.64 -7.26
CA LEU A 468 -12.76 -3.90 -6.47
C LEU A 468 -11.89 -2.65 -6.45
N LYS A 469 -11.57 -2.19 -5.26
CA LYS A 469 -10.68 -1.05 -5.05
C LYS A 469 -9.63 -1.38 -4.01
N VAL A 470 -8.46 -0.80 -4.15
CA VAL A 470 -7.50 -0.76 -3.05
C VAL A 470 -7.96 0.33 -2.08
N GLN A 471 -8.05 0.01 -0.80
CA GLN A 471 -8.42 0.96 0.23
C GLN A 471 -7.46 2.14 0.22
N ALA A 472 -7.98 3.34 0.00
CA ALA A 472 -7.17 4.55 -0.10
C ALA A 472 -6.28 4.72 1.14
N GLY A 473 -4.99 4.94 0.90
CA GLY A 473 -4.01 5.12 1.95
C GLY A 473 -3.51 3.83 2.61
N SER A 474 -4.03 2.64 2.26
CA SER A 474 -3.53 1.37 2.83
C SER A 474 -2.07 1.10 2.48
N THR A 475 -1.62 1.58 1.32
CA THR A 475 -0.24 1.46 0.83
C THR A 475 0.64 2.65 1.17
N MET A 476 0.07 3.74 1.71
CA MET A 476 0.85 4.93 2.06
C MET A 476 1.82 4.65 3.20
N PRO A 477 3.05 5.18 3.14
CA PRO A 477 4.00 5.06 4.23
C PRO A 477 3.46 5.79 5.46
N VAL A 478 3.34 5.05 6.56
CA VAL A 478 2.91 5.59 7.85
C VAL A 478 4.13 5.68 8.76
N ASN A 479 4.36 6.85 9.36
CA ASN A 479 5.35 6.94 10.42
C ASN A 479 4.84 6.19 11.65
N ARG A 480 5.24 4.91 11.78
CA ARG A 480 4.75 4.00 12.82
C ARG A 480 4.95 4.55 14.23
N ASN A 481 6.05 5.27 14.47
CA ASN A 481 6.32 5.86 15.78
C ASN A 481 5.37 7.03 16.08
N ALA A 482 5.14 7.91 15.12
CA ALA A 482 4.19 9.01 15.27
C ALA A 482 2.74 8.51 15.42
N MET A 483 2.38 7.49 14.65
CA MET A 483 1.06 6.86 14.77
C MET A 483 0.90 6.13 16.11
N LEU A 484 1.94 5.44 16.58
CA LEU A 484 1.94 4.80 17.90
C LEU A 484 1.76 5.83 19.02
N ASP A 485 2.46 6.96 18.96
CA ASP A 485 2.32 8.05 19.94
C ASP A 485 0.90 8.64 19.91
N LEU A 486 0.34 8.84 18.71
CA LEU A 486 -1.04 9.29 18.55
C LEU A 486 -2.03 8.27 19.14
N MET A 487 -1.89 6.98 18.81
CA MET A 487 -2.76 5.92 19.32
C MET A 487 -2.66 5.78 20.85
N ILE A 488 -1.46 5.94 21.43
CA ILE A 488 -1.27 5.94 22.88
C ILE A 488 -2.00 7.14 23.51
N ARG A 489 -1.92 8.33 22.92
CA ARG A 489 -2.65 9.51 23.42
C ARG A 489 -4.16 9.31 23.33
N LEU A 490 -4.65 8.82 22.19
CA LEU A 490 -6.10 8.54 22.02
C LEU A 490 -6.59 7.45 22.97
N ALA A 491 -5.76 6.44 23.28
CA ALA A 491 -6.09 5.41 24.27
C ALA A 491 -6.06 5.92 25.72
N GLN A 492 -5.41 7.06 25.99
CA GLN A 492 -5.41 7.75 27.28
C GLN A 492 -6.50 8.80 27.40
N THR A 493 -7.08 9.23 26.27
CA THR A 493 -8.16 10.21 26.23
C THR A 493 -9.49 9.47 26.27
N ASN A 494 -10.33 9.81 27.25
CA ASN A 494 -11.66 9.23 27.38
C ASN A 494 -12.66 10.08 26.58
N GLY A 495 -13.59 9.42 25.91
CA GLY A 495 -14.76 10.06 25.30
C GLY A 495 -15.78 10.51 26.35
N GLU A 496 -16.85 11.14 25.91
CA GLU A 496 -17.96 11.61 26.76
C GLU A 496 -18.63 10.47 27.56
N ASP A 497 -18.53 9.24 27.02
CA ASP A 497 -19.02 7.99 27.65
C ASP A 497 -18.05 7.42 28.70
N GLY A 498 -16.90 8.07 28.96
CA GLY A 498 -15.87 7.65 29.90
C GLY A 498 -15.02 6.47 29.42
N LEU A 499 -15.21 6.03 28.16
CA LEU A 499 -14.40 4.98 27.53
C LEU A 499 -13.25 5.62 26.72
N PRO A 500 -12.09 4.95 26.61
CA PRO A 500 -11.00 5.44 25.79
C PRO A 500 -11.42 5.50 24.31
N LEU A 501 -11.04 6.60 23.60
CA LEU A 501 -11.37 6.82 22.19
C LEU A 501 -10.86 5.71 21.25
N VAL A 502 -9.80 5.01 21.66
CA VAL A 502 -9.21 3.93 20.87
C VAL A 502 -8.97 2.72 21.76
N ASP A 503 -9.37 1.55 21.29
CA ASP A 503 -9.17 0.30 22.02
C ASP A 503 -7.67 -0.07 22.09
N ARG A 504 -7.28 -0.73 23.16
CA ARG A 504 -5.92 -1.25 23.36
C ARG A 504 -5.46 -2.18 22.24
N LYS A 505 -6.38 -2.88 21.57
CA LYS A 505 -6.08 -3.71 20.40
C LYS A 505 -5.55 -2.87 19.22
N ALA A 506 -6.15 -1.72 18.96
CA ALA A 506 -5.70 -0.81 17.91
C ALA A 506 -4.30 -0.24 18.20
N VAL A 507 -3.96 0.02 19.46
CA VAL A 507 -2.58 0.41 19.83
C VAL A 507 -1.58 -0.70 19.55
N LEU A 508 -1.95 -1.97 19.81
CA LEU A 508 -1.11 -3.14 19.55
C LEU A 508 -0.80 -3.34 18.05
N GLU A 509 -1.69 -2.90 17.17
CA GLU A 509 -1.51 -2.99 15.71
C GLU A 509 -0.28 -2.23 15.24
N PHE A 510 0.03 -1.10 15.87
CA PHE A 510 1.14 -0.22 15.52
C PHE A 510 2.45 -0.52 16.28
N LEU A 511 2.43 -1.45 17.25
CA LEU A 511 3.64 -1.85 17.96
C LEU A 511 4.61 -2.59 17.02
N PRO A 512 5.90 -2.22 17.01
CA PRO A 512 6.91 -2.83 16.15
C PRO A 512 7.40 -4.21 16.64
N THR A 513 6.65 -4.88 17.53
CA THR A 513 7.04 -6.17 18.12
C THR A 513 6.49 -7.35 17.33
N GLY A 514 7.34 -8.35 17.07
CA GLY A 514 6.96 -9.59 16.38
C GLY A 514 6.02 -10.51 17.16
N ASP A 515 5.93 -10.35 18.48
CA ASP A 515 5.15 -11.20 19.40
C ASP A 515 3.84 -10.53 19.86
N LYS A 516 3.06 -10.00 18.92
CA LYS A 516 1.75 -9.40 19.22
C LYS A 516 0.83 -10.40 19.93
N LYS A 517 0.89 -11.67 19.54
CA LYS A 517 0.11 -12.75 20.12
C LYS A 517 0.43 -12.95 21.61
N ALA A 518 1.69 -12.99 21.99
CA ALA A 518 2.09 -13.14 23.40
C ALA A 518 1.60 -11.97 24.28
N ILE A 519 1.52 -10.77 23.71
CA ILE A 519 0.99 -9.59 24.40
C ILE A 519 -0.53 -9.70 24.54
N THR A 520 -1.23 -10.09 23.48
CA THR A 520 -2.70 -10.27 23.49
C THR A 520 -3.11 -11.38 24.46
N ASP A 521 -2.40 -12.50 24.47
CA ASP A 521 -2.63 -13.63 25.38
C ASP A 521 -2.45 -13.20 26.85
N ARG A 522 -1.41 -12.41 27.16
CA ARG A 522 -1.21 -11.84 28.50
C ARG A 522 -2.33 -10.89 28.91
N PHE A 523 -2.84 -10.06 28.00
CA PHE A 523 -3.97 -9.20 28.30
C PHE A 523 -5.25 -9.99 28.53
N ALA A 524 -5.47 -11.08 27.77
CA ALA A 524 -6.60 -11.97 28.00
C ALA A 524 -6.50 -12.67 29.37
N GLU A 525 -5.31 -13.13 29.75
CA GLU A 525 -5.07 -13.69 31.09
C GLU A 525 -5.31 -12.68 32.22
N ILE A 526 -4.80 -11.47 32.10
CA ILE A 526 -5.02 -10.40 33.08
C ILE A 526 -6.51 -10.05 33.20
N LYS A 527 -7.21 -9.98 32.08
CA LYS A 527 -8.66 -9.71 32.07
C LYS A 527 -9.45 -10.84 32.74
N ALA A 528 -9.11 -12.09 32.43
CA ALA A 528 -9.71 -13.26 33.05
C ALA A 528 -9.45 -13.30 34.59
N GLN A 529 -8.23 -12.93 35.02
CA GLN A 529 -7.91 -12.80 36.45
C GLN A 529 -8.70 -11.68 37.14
N GLN A 530 -8.88 -10.53 36.45
CA GLN A 530 -9.69 -9.44 37.01
C GLN A 530 -11.18 -9.83 37.11
N GLU A 531 -11.72 -10.49 36.09
CA GLU A 531 -13.11 -10.99 36.14
C GLU A 531 -13.31 -12.04 37.24
N GLN A 532 -12.35 -12.95 37.44
CA GLN A 532 -12.37 -13.90 38.53
C GLN A 532 -12.28 -13.22 39.91
N ALA A 533 -11.41 -12.22 40.05
CA ALA A 533 -11.29 -11.45 41.29
C ALA A 533 -12.58 -10.67 41.59
N GLN A 534 -13.21 -10.10 40.57
CA GLN A 534 -14.47 -9.38 40.71
C GLN A 534 -15.63 -10.33 41.07
N GLN A 535 -15.68 -11.53 40.48
CA GLN A 535 -16.64 -12.57 40.84
C GLN A 535 -16.43 -13.05 42.29
N GLN A 536 -15.18 -13.22 42.72
CA GLN A 536 -14.85 -13.58 44.10
C GLN A 536 -15.27 -12.49 45.10
N GLN A 537 -15.07 -11.20 44.76
CA GLN A 537 -15.55 -10.09 45.60
C GLN A 537 -17.06 -10.05 45.71
N LEU A 538 -17.77 -10.23 44.60
CA LEU A 538 -19.23 -10.30 44.60
C LEU A 538 -19.74 -11.51 45.38
N ALA A 539 -19.08 -12.65 45.29
CA ALA A 539 -19.44 -13.83 46.08
C ALA A 539 -19.18 -13.62 47.60
N GLN A 540 -18.08 -12.93 47.95
CA GLN A 540 -17.82 -12.56 49.37
C GLN A 540 -18.83 -11.53 49.91
N GLU A 541 -19.20 -10.53 49.12
CA GLU A 541 -20.24 -9.57 49.49
C GLU A 541 -21.60 -10.26 49.72
N GLN A 542 -21.96 -11.20 48.82
CA GLN A 542 -23.19 -11.99 48.99
C GLN A 542 -23.15 -12.90 50.23
N ALA A 543 -22.00 -13.52 50.51
CA ALA A 543 -21.81 -14.33 51.70
C ALA A 543 -21.91 -13.51 53.01
N MET A 544 -21.31 -12.31 53.07
CA MET A 544 -21.42 -11.39 54.19
C MET A 544 -22.86 -10.88 54.39
N ALA A 545 -23.54 -10.59 53.27
CA ALA A 545 -24.96 -10.19 53.36
C ALA A 545 -25.84 -11.31 53.87
N GLN A 546 -25.58 -12.57 53.52
CA GLN A 546 -26.30 -13.74 54.08
C GLN A 546 -25.99 -13.96 55.58
N GLN A 547 -24.73 -13.75 56.02
CA GLN A 547 -24.37 -13.86 57.44
C GLN A 547 -25.03 -12.77 58.27
N GLN A 548 -25.03 -11.51 57.82
CA GLN A 548 -25.76 -10.42 58.53
C GLN A 548 -27.25 -10.67 58.59
N GLN A 549 -27.82 -11.31 57.58
CA GLN A 549 -29.24 -11.69 57.58
C GLN A 549 -29.54 -12.79 58.58
N GLY A 550 -28.61 -13.75 58.75
CA GLY A 550 -28.72 -14.80 59.77
C GLY A 550 -28.64 -14.27 61.20
N GLU A 551 -27.76 -13.32 61.52
CA GLU A 551 -27.57 -12.68 62.80
C GLU A 551 -28.79 -11.77 63.18
N LEU A 552 -29.30 -11.03 62.16
CA LEU A 552 -30.49 -10.17 62.40
C LEU A 552 -31.73 -11.00 62.76
N ASN A 553 -31.93 -12.13 62.07
CA ASN A 553 -33.03 -13.06 62.36
C ASN A 553 -32.89 -13.69 63.74
N GLN A 554 -31.67 -14.06 64.16
CA GLN A 554 -31.50 -14.63 65.55
C GLN A 554 -31.72 -13.58 66.64
N SER A 555 -31.22 -12.35 66.46
CA SER A 555 -31.45 -11.28 67.47
C SER A 555 -32.90 -10.88 67.57
N THR A 556 -33.62 -10.83 66.43
CA THR A 556 -35.04 -10.51 66.40
C THR A 556 -35.88 -11.61 67.09
N THR A 557 -35.52 -12.88 66.85
CA THR A 557 -36.20 -14.03 67.50
C THR A 557 -35.96 -14.04 68.98
N GLN A 558 -34.75 -13.71 69.46
CA GLN A 558 -34.46 -13.61 70.90
C GLN A 558 -35.25 -12.46 71.61
N GLN A 559 -35.29 -11.28 70.95
CA GLN A 559 -36.07 -10.14 71.52
C GLN A 559 -37.56 -10.42 71.54
N VAL A 560 -38.09 -11.14 70.56
CA VAL A 560 -39.52 -11.55 70.56
C VAL A 560 -39.80 -12.56 71.67
N MET A 561 -38.89 -13.51 71.92
CA MET A 561 -39.05 -14.49 73.04
C MET A 561 -38.97 -13.82 74.40
N GLU A 562 -38.10 -12.84 74.63
CA GLU A 562 -38.01 -12.06 75.84
C GLU A 562 -39.29 -11.23 76.11
N MET A 563 -39.80 -10.53 75.09
CA MET A 563 -41.05 -9.82 75.15
C MET A 563 -42.24 -10.74 75.39
N LEU A 564 -42.25 -11.92 74.83
CA LEU A 564 -43.24 -12.94 75.05
C LEU A 564 -43.28 -13.41 76.53
N GLN A 565 -42.08 -13.65 77.08
CA GLN A 565 -41.98 -13.99 78.50
C GLN A 565 -42.51 -12.87 79.45
N GLN A 566 -42.23 -11.61 79.07
CA GLN A 566 -42.80 -10.45 79.84
C GLN A 566 -44.28 -10.30 79.64
N VAL A 567 -44.84 -10.56 78.47
CA VAL A 567 -46.27 -10.50 78.22
C VAL A 567 -47.04 -11.65 78.89
N ILE A 568 -46.46 -12.87 78.93
CA ILE A 568 -47.01 -14.02 79.65
C ILE A 568 -47.02 -13.76 81.12
N GLN A 569 -46.05 -13.06 81.72
CA GLN A 569 -45.97 -12.67 83.10
C GLN A 569 -46.92 -11.49 83.48
N ALA A 570 -47.32 -10.67 82.53
CA ALA A 570 -48.08 -9.43 82.75
C ALA A 570 -49.56 -9.52 82.39
N SER A 571 -50.05 -10.56 81.74
CA SER A 571 -51.48 -10.70 81.35
C SER A 571 -51.90 -12.17 81.28
N ASP A 572 -53.12 -12.46 81.78
CA ASP A 572 -53.83 -13.77 81.74
C ASP A 572 -54.23 -14.18 80.31
N MET A 573 -53.34 -13.93 79.31
CA MET A 573 -53.60 -14.24 77.89
C MET A 573 -53.37 -15.73 77.58
N THR A 574 -54.29 -16.33 76.85
CA THR A 574 -54.16 -17.73 76.40
C THR A 574 -53.07 -17.91 75.39
N ALA A 575 -52.34 -19.03 75.39
CA ALA A 575 -51.22 -19.37 74.48
C ALA A 575 -51.54 -19.12 73.00
N LYS A 576 -52.80 -19.25 72.57
CA LYS A 576 -53.23 -18.99 71.17
C LYS A 576 -53.16 -17.51 70.79
N GLN A 577 -53.43 -16.57 71.70
CA GLN A 577 -53.36 -15.14 71.40
C GLN A 577 -51.91 -14.62 71.34
N VAL A 578 -51.00 -15.28 72.03
CA VAL A 578 -49.59 -14.97 72.02
C VAL A 578 -48.97 -15.44 70.73
N ASP A 579 -49.28 -16.64 70.20
CA ASP A 579 -48.84 -17.15 68.95
C ASP A 579 -49.36 -16.30 67.76
N GLU A 580 -50.55 -15.77 67.81
CA GLU A 580 -51.13 -14.88 66.80
C GLU A 580 -50.38 -13.54 66.72
N LEU A 581 -49.97 -12.97 67.85
CA LEU A 581 -49.19 -11.74 67.93
C LEU A 581 -47.76 -11.89 67.44
N ILE A 582 -47.13 -13.08 67.59
CA ILE A 582 -45.82 -13.40 67.11
C ILE A 582 -45.87 -13.50 65.58
N MET A 583 -46.80 -14.26 65.01
CA MET A 583 -46.98 -14.44 63.58
C MET A 583 -47.29 -13.12 62.88
N ASP A 584 -48.03 -12.21 63.49
CA ASP A 584 -48.34 -10.89 62.95
C ASP A 584 -47.12 -9.96 62.95
N LYS A 585 -46.22 -10.10 63.91
CA LYS A 585 -45.00 -9.35 64.00
C LYS A 585 -43.95 -9.86 62.98
N GLU A 586 -43.75 -11.18 62.92
CA GLU A 586 -42.85 -11.80 61.90
C GLU A 586 -43.33 -11.49 60.47
N ASN A 587 -44.63 -11.48 60.22
CA ASN A 587 -45.21 -11.11 58.95
C ASN A 587 -45.00 -9.63 58.59
N ARG A 588 -45.02 -8.72 59.58
CA ARG A 588 -44.72 -7.29 59.35
C ARG A 588 -43.26 -7.05 59.09
N ASP A 589 -42.35 -7.63 59.83
CA ASP A 589 -40.89 -7.50 59.65
C ASP A 589 -40.43 -8.12 58.33
N LYS A 590 -41.07 -9.23 57.97
CA LYS A 590 -40.79 -9.86 56.61
C LYS A 590 -41.27 -8.98 55.45
N LYS A 591 -42.45 -8.35 55.56
CA LYS A 591 -42.95 -7.41 54.54
C LYS A 591 -42.10 -6.15 54.45
N GLU A 592 -41.61 -5.62 55.55
CA GLU A 592 -40.72 -4.45 55.57
C GLU A 592 -39.35 -4.79 54.97
N TYR A 593 -38.85 -6.00 55.18
CA TYR A 593 -37.61 -6.49 54.58
C TYR A 593 -37.75 -6.77 53.10
N GLU A 594 -38.87 -7.41 52.70
CA GLU A 594 -39.14 -7.65 51.23
C GLU A 594 -39.26 -6.32 50.47
N SER A 595 -39.91 -5.29 51.07
CA SER A 595 -40.02 -3.96 50.46
C SER A 595 -38.66 -3.26 50.31
N LYS A 596 -37.74 -3.44 51.28
CA LYS A 596 -36.36 -2.91 51.18
C LYS A 596 -35.50 -3.66 50.15
N ILE A 597 -35.77 -4.97 49.92
CA ILE A 597 -35.12 -5.75 48.88
C ILE A 597 -35.67 -5.34 47.51
N GLU A 598 -36.99 -5.15 47.40
CA GLU A 598 -37.59 -4.68 46.14
C GLU A 598 -37.13 -3.28 45.76
N GLU A 599 -36.97 -2.36 46.72
CA GLU A 599 -36.42 -1.02 46.46
C GLU A 599 -34.94 -1.07 46.04
N LYS A 600 -34.12 -1.96 46.64
CA LYS A 600 -32.73 -2.16 46.19
C LYS A 600 -32.64 -2.91 44.87
N GLY A 601 -33.52 -3.86 44.59
CA GLY A 601 -33.67 -4.58 43.34
C GLY A 601 -34.12 -3.65 42.21
N TYR A 602 -35.06 -2.76 42.50
CA TYR A 602 -35.54 -1.76 41.56
C TYR A 602 -34.45 -0.76 41.18
N LYS A 603 -33.65 -0.28 42.16
CA LYS A 603 -32.49 0.60 41.87
C LYS A 603 -31.35 -0.11 41.13
N ARG A 604 -31.18 -1.43 41.25
CA ARG A 604 -30.26 -2.24 40.47
C ARG A 604 -30.79 -2.53 39.06
N GLY A 605 -32.09 -2.86 38.94
CA GLY A 605 -32.74 -3.07 37.64
C GLY A 605 -32.79 -1.82 36.79
N LEU A 606 -32.88 -0.64 37.39
CA LEU A 606 -32.78 0.64 36.71
C LEU A 606 -31.34 0.90 36.17
N LYS A 607 -30.28 0.44 36.87
CA LYS A 607 -28.90 0.53 36.37
C LYS A 607 -28.60 -0.48 35.26
N GLU A 608 -29.08 -1.72 35.37
CA GLU A 608 -28.92 -2.75 34.36
C GLU A 608 -29.86 -2.54 33.16
N GLY A 609 -31.08 -2.02 33.37
CA GLY A 609 -32.01 -1.65 32.30
C GLY A 609 -31.55 -0.46 31.44
N LYS A 610 -30.78 0.48 32.02
CA LYS A 610 -30.15 1.54 31.23
C LYS A 610 -29.07 1.02 30.26
N VAL A 611 -28.36 -0.03 30.65
CA VAL A 611 -27.31 -0.65 29.79
C VAL A 611 -27.93 -1.51 28.68
N GLN A 612 -29.14 -2.07 28.88
CA GLN A 612 -29.84 -2.85 27.84
C GLN A 612 -30.82 -2.04 27.00
N SER A 613 -31.37 -0.90 27.53
CA SER A 613 -32.31 -0.08 26.75
C SER A 613 -31.66 0.87 25.76
N ASP A 614 -30.35 1.15 25.91
CA ASP A 614 -29.62 1.95 24.94
C ASP A 614 -29.30 1.20 23.61
N VAL A 615 -29.65 -0.09 23.56
CA VAL A 615 -29.53 -0.91 22.32
C VAL A 615 -30.88 -1.01 21.58
N GLU A 616 -32.03 -0.74 22.20
CA GLU A 616 -33.33 -1.00 21.53
C GLU A 616 -34.32 0.16 21.48
N SER A 617 -34.04 1.33 22.02
CA SER A 617 -35.01 2.41 21.99
C SER A 617 -34.47 3.76 21.51
N ASN A 618 -34.22 3.83 20.23
CA ASN A 618 -34.28 5.06 19.46
C ASN A 618 -35.70 5.23 18.93
N LYS A 619 -36.66 5.51 19.79
CA LYS A 619 -37.93 6.18 19.43
C LYS A 619 -38.69 6.52 20.67
N GLU A 620 -39.09 7.79 20.70
CA GLU A 620 -40.14 8.46 21.46
C GLU A 620 -39.73 9.32 22.66
N GLU A 621 -39.90 10.54 22.39
CA GLU A 621 -40.05 11.81 23.07
C GLU A 621 -40.50 11.79 24.53
N VAL A 622 -39.82 12.63 25.34
CA VAL A 622 -40.46 13.36 26.46
C VAL A 622 -39.91 14.78 26.46
N PRO A 623 -40.75 15.80 26.44
CA PRO A 623 -40.32 17.19 26.34
C PRO A 623 -39.87 17.71 27.68
N GLN A 624 -38.66 18.22 27.78
CA GLN A 624 -38.29 19.25 28.71
C GLN A 624 -38.60 20.59 28.10
N GLU A 625 -39.29 21.46 28.81
CA GLU A 625 -39.48 22.85 28.45
C GLU A 625 -38.11 23.55 28.41
N GLU A 626 -37.47 23.49 27.26
CA GLU A 626 -36.36 24.37 26.90
C GLU A 626 -36.95 25.62 26.23
N ASN A 627 -36.50 26.76 26.68
CA ASN A 627 -36.94 28.05 26.18
C ASN A 627 -36.48 28.18 24.72
N PRO A 628 -37.39 28.20 23.72
CA PRO A 628 -37.05 28.15 22.31
C PRO A 628 -36.21 29.35 21.85
N GLU A 629 -36.20 30.43 22.59
CA GLU A 629 -35.39 31.62 22.29
C GLU A 629 -33.88 31.40 22.58
N LYS A 630 -33.52 30.49 23.49
CA LYS A 630 -32.12 30.19 23.80
C LYS A 630 -31.49 29.26 22.74
N GLU A 631 -32.22 28.26 22.28
CA GLU A 631 -31.74 27.36 21.22
C GLU A 631 -31.62 28.07 19.85
N GLU A 632 -32.54 28.98 19.53
CA GLU A 632 -32.47 29.77 18.32
C GLU A 632 -31.25 30.71 18.32
N MET A 633 -30.90 31.31 19.45
CA MET A 633 -29.75 32.22 19.56
C MET A 633 -28.40 31.48 19.52
N VAL A 634 -28.31 30.28 20.14
CA VAL A 634 -27.13 29.43 20.04
C VAL A 634 -27.00 28.83 18.64
N GLN A 635 -28.10 28.43 18.01
CA GLN A 635 -28.07 27.94 16.63
C GLN A 635 -27.80 29.06 15.61
N GLN A 636 -28.22 30.29 15.88
CA GLN A 636 -27.92 31.44 15.04
C GLN A 636 -26.44 31.85 15.12
N LEU A 637 -25.86 31.82 16.32
CA LEU A 637 -24.41 32.03 16.55
C LEU A 637 -23.55 30.88 16.01
N LEU A 638 -24.09 29.65 15.97
CA LEU A 638 -23.40 28.47 15.43
C LEU A 638 -23.66 28.28 13.92
N SER A 639 -24.73 28.86 13.34
CA SER A 639 -25.04 28.76 11.92
C SER A 639 -24.28 29.73 11.04
N ASP A 640 -23.72 30.80 11.59
CA ASP A 640 -22.74 31.66 10.91
C ASP A 640 -21.31 31.04 10.92
N ASN A 641 -21.28 29.72 10.74
CA ASN A 641 -20.05 28.89 10.71
C ASN A 641 -19.00 29.39 9.71
N GLU A 642 -19.41 30.00 8.60
CA GLU A 642 -18.47 30.59 7.63
C GLU A 642 -17.77 31.86 8.17
N GLN A 643 -18.43 32.67 8.97
CA GLN A 643 -17.82 33.86 9.57
C GLN A 643 -16.90 33.51 10.73
N MET A 644 -17.26 32.53 11.54
CA MET A 644 -16.45 32.04 12.66
C MET A 644 -15.25 31.20 12.20
N GLU A 645 -15.37 30.36 11.18
CA GLU A 645 -14.24 29.67 10.56
C GLU A 645 -13.29 30.66 9.86
N ASN A 646 -13.80 31.71 9.25
CA ASN A 646 -12.97 32.76 8.66
C ASN A 646 -12.27 33.63 9.72
N ALA A 647 -12.89 33.87 10.86
CA ALA A 647 -12.29 34.57 12.00
C ALA A 647 -11.17 33.71 12.66
N LEU A 648 -11.40 32.44 12.85
CA LEU A 648 -10.41 31.48 13.35
C LEU A 648 -9.19 31.33 12.42
N ASN A 649 -9.40 31.39 11.10
CA ASN A 649 -8.34 31.31 10.10
C ASN A 649 -7.57 32.63 9.91
N SER A 650 -8.18 33.79 10.22
CA SER A 650 -7.54 35.10 10.06
C SER A 650 -6.82 35.62 11.30
N GLN A 651 -6.91 34.95 12.43
CA GLN A 651 -6.41 35.37 13.73
C GLN A 651 -6.93 36.76 14.19
N THR A 652 -8.04 37.21 13.68
CA THR A 652 -8.71 38.45 14.05
C THR A 652 -10.21 38.25 14.09
N ILE A 653 -10.83 38.61 15.23
CA ILE A 653 -12.29 38.55 15.36
C ILE A 653 -12.87 39.88 14.83
N PRO A 654 -13.91 39.87 13.97
CA PRO A 654 -14.58 41.12 13.57
C PRO A 654 -15.19 41.84 14.74
N ASP A 655 -15.09 43.20 14.75
CA ASP A 655 -15.59 44.03 15.85
C ASP A 655 -17.09 43.79 16.19
N GLU A 656 -17.89 43.45 15.21
CA GLU A 656 -19.31 43.12 15.38
C GLU A 656 -19.50 41.82 16.22
N VAL A 657 -18.67 40.80 16.01
CA VAL A 657 -18.73 39.55 16.77
C VAL A 657 -18.20 39.75 18.20
N ILE A 658 -17.24 40.63 18.42
CA ILE A 658 -16.75 41.01 19.76
C ILE A 658 -17.84 41.73 20.57
N GLU A 659 -18.59 42.65 19.94
CA GLU A 659 -19.70 43.33 20.60
C GLU A 659 -20.85 42.37 20.98
N GLU A 660 -21.17 41.40 20.10
CA GLU A 660 -22.19 40.37 20.40
C GLU A 660 -21.76 39.43 21.53
N LEU A 661 -20.50 38.97 21.53
CA LEU A 661 -19.95 38.13 22.60
C LEU A 661 -19.88 38.85 23.94
N LEU A 662 -19.56 40.16 23.94
CA LEU A 662 -19.57 40.97 25.13
C LEU A 662 -20.99 41.24 25.66
N ALA A 663 -21.98 41.40 24.76
CA ALA A 663 -23.38 41.50 25.12
C ALA A 663 -23.91 40.18 25.68
N LEU A 664 -23.50 39.05 25.13
CA LEU A 664 -23.85 37.73 25.63
C LEU A 664 -23.27 37.48 27.05
N ALA A 665 -22.00 37.85 27.25
CA ALA A 665 -21.35 37.75 28.56
C ALA A 665 -22.02 38.56 29.66
N GLN A 666 -22.68 39.67 29.32
CA GLN A 666 -23.41 40.54 30.26
C GLN A 666 -24.82 40.06 30.50
N ASN A 667 -25.51 39.54 29.48
CA ASN A 667 -26.93 39.23 29.54
C ASN A 667 -27.22 37.76 29.89
N ASP A 668 -26.34 36.82 29.45
CA ASP A 668 -26.46 35.38 29.72
C ASP A 668 -25.07 34.73 29.89
N PRO A 669 -24.50 34.82 31.11
CA PRO A 669 -23.16 34.31 31.39
C PRO A 669 -23.05 32.78 31.30
N GLU A 670 -24.16 32.03 31.39
CA GLU A 670 -24.13 30.55 31.24
C GLU A 670 -23.93 30.17 29.79
N THR A 671 -24.69 30.77 28.88
CA THR A 671 -24.53 30.54 27.42
C THR A 671 -23.17 31.04 26.91
N PHE A 672 -22.64 32.15 27.47
CA PHE A 672 -21.29 32.59 27.16
C PHE A 672 -20.20 31.60 27.57
N GLN A 673 -20.35 30.95 28.75
CA GLN A 673 -19.42 29.91 29.16
C GLN A 673 -19.46 28.66 28.25
N GLU A 674 -20.62 28.30 27.74
CA GLU A 674 -20.74 27.18 26.78
C GLU A 674 -20.03 27.50 25.48
N VAL A 675 -20.17 28.72 24.93
CA VAL A 675 -19.46 29.17 23.74
C VAL A 675 -17.94 29.18 23.93
N VAL A 676 -17.46 29.65 25.07
CA VAL A 676 -16.02 29.68 25.40
C VAL A 676 -15.47 28.26 25.63
N GLN A 677 -16.26 27.33 26.17
CA GLN A 677 -15.87 25.93 26.29
C GLN A 677 -15.82 25.22 24.93
N ALA A 678 -16.75 25.54 24.03
CA ALA A 678 -16.75 24.97 22.67
C ALA A 678 -15.59 25.50 21.82
N TYR A 679 -15.20 26.76 22.03
CA TYR A 679 -14.12 27.42 21.28
C TYR A 679 -13.11 28.12 22.18
N PRO A 680 -12.17 27.39 22.81
CA PRO A 680 -11.21 27.97 23.78
C PRO A 680 -10.32 29.07 23.20
N GLN A 681 -10.10 29.06 21.89
CA GLN A 681 -9.29 30.05 21.16
C GLN A 681 -9.95 31.44 21.15
N ILE A 682 -11.27 31.52 21.21
CA ILE A 682 -12.01 32.80 21.31
C ILE A 682 -11.67 33.50 22.63
N ALA A 683 -11.50 32.78 23.72
CA ALA A 683 -11.14 33.36 25.02
C ALA A 683 -9.73 34.00 25.01
N GLU A 684 -8.78 33.36 24.32
CA GLU A 684 -7.41 33.92 24.17
C GLU A 684 -7.43 35.19 23.30
N MET A 685 -8.19 35.17 22.20
CA MET A 685 -8.28 36.33 21.28
C MET A 685 -9.02 37.51 21.94
N LEU A 686 -10.12 37.27 22.65
CA LEU A 686 -10.81 38.30 23.41
C LEU A 686 -9.94 38.91 24.50
N GLN A 687 -9.06 38.15 25.13
CA GLN A 687 -8.12 38.63 26.13
C GLN A 687 -7.02 39.51 25.52
N GLU A 688 -6.51 39.18 24.31
CA GLU A 688 -5.59 40.00 23.56
C GLU A 688 -6.20 41.31 23.08
N ASP A 689 -7.44 41.29 22.57
CA ASP A 689 -8.11 42.52 22.11
C ASP A 689 -8.54 43.44 23.27
N MET A 690 -8.95 42.90 24.42
CA MET A 690 -9.18 43.69 25.64
C MET A 690 -7.90 44.31 26.20
N MET A 691 -6.76 43.66 26.04
CA MET A 691 -5.46 44.26 26.40
C MET A 691 -5.06 45.40 25.42
N ASN A 692 -5.34 45.23 24.15
CA ASN A 692 -5.07 46.20 23.10
C ASN A 692 -6.00 47.46 23.23
N MET A 693 -7.26 47.29 23.61
CA MET A 693 -8.22 48.40 23.87
C MET A 693 -7.86 49.19 25.13
N ASN A 694 -7.27 48.57 26.16
CA ASN A 694 -6.85 49.26 27.39
C ASN A 694 -5.45 49.88 27.30
N GLY A 695 -4.64 49.56 26.29
CA GLY A 695 -3.29 50.11 26.05
C GLY A 695 -3.27 51.47 25.34
N GLY A 696 -4.42 52.09 25.04
CA GLY A 696 -4.53 53.37 24.33
C GLY A 696 -4.75 54.61 25.21
N GLN A 697 -4.66 54.50 26.53
CA GLN A 697 -4.68 55.64 27.46
C GLN A 697 -3.61 55.48 28.55
N ILE A 698 -2.40 55.80 28.24
CA ILE A 698 -1.43 56.50 29.11
C ILE A 698 -0.48 57.24 28.19
#